data_e51bed99744e0728a4ba1932918f4f10
#
_entry.id   e51bed99744e0728a4ba1932918f4f10
#
_cell.length_a   1.000
_cell.length_b   1.000
_cell.length_c   1.000
_cell.angle_alpha   90.00
_cell.angle_beta   90.00
_cell.angle_gamma   90.00
#
_symmetry.space_group_name_H-M   'P 1'
#
loop_
_entity.id
_entity.type
_entity.pdbx_description
1 polymer ?
#
loop_
_entity_poly.entity_id
_entity_poly.type
_entity_poly.pdbx_seq_one_letter_code
_entity_poly.pdbx_strand_id
1 'polypeptide(L)'
;MHRFTLPNGLRVLLAPSHRHPRVAVAVHYGVGFRSEPPGREGFAHLFEHLMFQGSEQLTGGEFYDRIHRLGGSANGTTHQDYTDYYQAVPACALDGALFAEADRMRAPLFTEEALAEQLEGVALEIHGTTVERPYGGFPWPLLPAVLYRSYANAHDGYGDAERLRAATVADCRAFFAEHYAPGNAVLTLAGGFDAAEARALVERHFGDIPARPVPARPDLREEAPEADRWAYGTEPGVPATAVALGYRLPDPADDLAGYLAHTVLARLLRATGAQGGGGPVETSCGFFGPLDALAPETLVVTGLLPPDTAPERFVERVDAGLAHWADPGAPGHGEAVRTAVRDLALDHVRRHDDLQTRARALGRLELLFGRPELLAELPDLLAGVGAAEVASAARALRGTARAVLVLTPGPERTRPAPYEAPAPAAPVRSARAAGEPVVPAWAETLTPAGTRVVCYRDERTPLAELRIKAPLGPGGWRAPGRVRRLAYEAQLRAGAAWRATGHFGTVQVTTDDQWLEVSGHAPAERAGDWLRTVVGTVLAAGTAGSGGSGGSAPAPALPAPPATALQRTADAALRLRLLQAAGGAAALPGPAGAVVVVTGPGDPDATAALVTRTLAGWSAADAVTPEGAAPGPGDAYGEDTVLTLHRPGAAEAHVTLCAPASMSTATEAADYLATAALGGWFGSRLAVDRTPGLTVITGRDTAAAGHRAYLRAWYEGPHRPQTVRELRERVRGMAREPFTAAEADATRVFCAGQVLSVFDTQETLADMLCQTAAYGHDATWLMRLPRALREAPLADVSRAAVRMFAERPLTALAVRTDAVDAGAVRTDGVGTDEAARDLPGGRAA
;
A
#
# COMPACT_ATOMS: atom_id res chain seq x y z
N MET A 1 -25.64 9.15 2.68
CA MET A 1 -25.42 8.90 1.25
C MET A 1 -26.61 9.36 0.43
N HIS A 2 -26.39 10.04 -0.71
CA HIS A 2 -27.43 10.43 -1.67
C HIS A 2 -27.25 9.61 -2.93
N ARG A 3 -28.37 9.19 -3.54
CA ARG A 3 -28.39 8.37 -4.76
C ARG A 3 -29.39 8.97 -5.74
N PHE A 4 -29.00 9.17 -7.00
CA PHE A 4 -29.87 9.66 -8.08
C PHE A 4 -29.32 9.22 -9.45
N THR A 5 -30.14 9.38 -10.48
CA THR A 5 -29.78 9.08 -11.86
C THR A 5 -30.01 10.31 -12.74
N LEU A 6 -29.04 10.63 -13.59
CA LEU A 6 -29.16 11.70 -14.58
C LEU A 6 -30.08 11.28 -15.76
N PRO A 7 -30.62 12.24 -16.52
CA PRO A 7 -31.51 11.94 -17.69
C PRO A 7 -30.82 11.07 -18.76
N ASN A 8 -29.49 11.08 -18.84
CA ASN A 8 -28.69 10.25 -19.76
C ASN A 8 -28.42 8.83 -19.24
N GLY A 9 -28.96 8.49 -18.06
CA GLY A 9 -28.85 7.18 -17.45
C GLY A 9 -27.66 7.02 -16.47
N LEU A 10 -26.76 8.00 -16.33
CA LEU A 10 -25.64 7.92 -15.38
C LEU A 10 -26.16 7.84 -13.94
N ARG A 11 -25.83 6.78 -13.22
CA ARG A 11 -26.13 6.62 -11.80
C ARG A 11 -25.09 7.34 -10.97
N VAL A 12 -25.51 8.04 -9.94
CA VAL A 12 -24.65 8.89 -9.11
C VAL A 12 -24.83 8.56 -7.64
N LEU A 13 -23.73 8.37 -6.94
CA LEU A 13 -23.64 8.19 -5.50
C LEU A 13 -22.84 9.33 -4.87
N LEU A 14 -23.40 10.01 -3.88
CA LEU A 14 -22.72 11.04 -3.11
C LEU A 14 -22.62 10.61 -1.64
N ALA A 15 -21.40 10.44 -1.14
CA ALA A 15 -21.10 10.08 0.24
C ALA A 15 -20.28 11.22 0.91
N PRO A 16 -20.92 12.36 1.26
CA PRO A 16 -20.24 13.50 1.84
C PRO A 16 -19.72 13.20 3.24
N SER A 17 -18.51 13.70 3.53
CA SER A 17 -17.88 13.64 4.85
C SER A 17 -17.04 14.89 5.07
N HIS A 18 -17.58 15.87 5.76
CA HIS A 18 -16.94 17.17 6.02
C HIS A 18 -15.65 17.08 6.86
N ARG A 19 -15.30 15.90 7.36
CA ARG A 19 -14.06 15.64 8.10
C ARG A 19 -12.86 15.38 7.16
N HIS A 20 -13.11 14.99 5.92
CA HIS A 20 -12.05 14.75 4.95
C HIS A 20 -11.70 16.04 4.20
N PRO A 21 -10.41 16.43 4.16
CA PRO A 21 -9.95 17.57 3.37
C PRO A 21 -9.82 17.25 1.88
N ARG A 22 -10.08 15.98 1.50
CA ARG A 22 -10.00 15.46 0.13
C ARG A 22 -11.33 14.88 -0.32
N VAL A 23 -11.44 14.67 -1.61
CA VAL A 23 -12.55 13.97 -2.24
C VAL A 23 -11.99 12.87 -3.14
N ALA A 24 -12.58 11.68 -3.07
CA ALA A 24 -12.40 10.62 -4.05
C ALA A 24 -13.53 10.66 -5.06
N VAL A 25 -13.18 10.56 -6.32
CA VAL A 25 -14.08 10.42 -7.47
C VAL A 25 -13.79 9.08 -8.10
N ALA A 26 -14.79 8.22 -8.27
CA ALA A 26 -14.66 6.93 -8.93
C ALA A 26 -15.76 6.76 -9.97
N VAL A 27 -15.39 6.36 -11.18
CA VAL A 27 -16.31 6.04 -12.26
C VAL A 27 -16.14 4.55 -12.61
N HIS A 28 -17.21 3.79 -12.39
CA HIS A 28 -17.26 2.37 -12.77
C HIS A 28 -18.07 2.21 -14.05
N TYR A 29 -17.52 1.51 -15.01
CA TYR A 29 -18.22 1.10 -16.23
C TYR A 29 -18.51 -0.40 -16.18
N GLY A 30 -19.73 -0.81 -16.56
CA GLY A 30 -20.15 -2.21 -16.59
C GLY A 30 -19.55 -2.96 -17.79
N VAL A 31 -18.23 -2.93 -17.89
CA VAL A 31 -17.41 -3.64 -18.88
C VAL A 31 -16.13 -4.08 -18.19
N GLY A 32 -15.91 -5.39 -18.10
CA GLY A 32 -14.69 -6.02 -17.64
C GLY A 32 -14.29 -7.08 -18.64
N PHE A 33 -13.26 -7.88 -18.30
CA PHE A 33 -12.80 -8.88 -19.27
C PHE A 33 -13.85 -9.94 -19.61
N ARG A 34 -14.82 -10.24 -18.75
CA ARG A 34 -15.97 -11.12 -19.10
C ARG A 34 -16.86 -10.57 -20.22
N SER A 35 -16.83 -9.27 -20.47
CA SER A 35 -17.57 -8.61 -21.54
C SER A 35 -16.85 -8.65 -22.90
N GLU A 36 -15.61 -9.12 -22.94
CA GLU A 36 -14.81 -9.18 -24.15
C GLU A 36 -15.35 -10.29 -25.07
N PRO A 37 -15.61 -9.99 -26.36
CA PRO A 37 -16.00 -11.06 -27.28
C PRO A 37 -14.80 -11.92 -27.61
N PRO A 38 -15.04 -13.21 -28.00
CA PRO A 38 -13.99 -14.09 -28.46
C PRO A 38 -13.12 -13.44 -29.53
N GLY A 39 -11.79 -13.52 -29.34
CA GLY A 39 -10.84 -12.88 -30.19
C GLY A 39 -10.57 -11.41 -29.90
N ARG A 40 -10.98 -10.88 -28.71
CA ARG A 40 -10.74 -9.53 -28.18
C ARG A 40 -10.23 -9.56 -26.72
N GLU A 41 -9.61 -10.69 -26.29
CA GLU A 41 -9.06 -10.79 -24.94
C GLU A 41 -7.97 -9.73 -24.67
N GLY A 42 -8.05 -9.15 -23.49
CA GLY A 42 -7.17 -8.08 -23.05
C GLY A 42 -7.63 -6.67 -23.45
N PHE A 43 -8.81 -6.57 -24.09
CA PHE A 43 -9.34 -5.29 -24.56
C PHE A 43 -9.80 -4.37 -23.46
N ALA A 44 -10.46 -4.91 -22.45
CA ALA A 44 -10.87 -4.14 -21.29
C ALA A 44 -9.64 -3.58 -20.55
N HIS A 45 -8.57 -4.37 -20.45
CA HIS A 45 -7.29 -3.93 -19.86
C HIS A 45 -6.57 -2.89 -20.74
N LEU A 46 -6.50 -3.09 -22.06
CA LEU A 46 -5.97 -2.07 -22.97
C LEU A 46 -6.75 -0.75 -22.85
N PHE A 47 -8.08 -0.82 -22.65
CA PHE A 47 -8.93 0.35 -22.45
C PHE A 47 -8.65 1.08 -21.16
N GLU A 48 -8.32 0.37 -20.10
CA GLU A 48 -7.85 1.00 -18.86
C GLU A 48 -6.70 1.97 -19.14
N HIS A 49 -5.70 1.54 -19.90
CA HIS A 49 -4.56 2.37 -20.32
C HIS A 49 -4.95 3.49 -21.28
N LEU A 50 -5.73 3.18 -22.30
CA LEU A 50 -6.11 4.12 -23.34
C LEU A 50 -6.96 5.28 -22.81
N MET A 51 -7.80 5.06 -21.84
CA MET A 51 -8.65 6.10 -21.23
C MET A 51 -7.87 7.19 -20.48
N PHE A 52 -6.57 7.02 -20.29
CA PHE A 52 -5.69 8.04 -19.72
C PHE A 52 -4.87 8.80 -20.77
N GLN A 53 -4.92 8.41 -22.05
CA GLN A 53 -4.05 8.94 -23.09
C GLN A 53 -4.47 10.30 -23.65
N GLY A 54 -5.51 10.78 -23.18
CA GLY A 54 -5.90 12.10 -23.50
C GLY A 54 -7.38 12.30 -23.90
N SER A 55 -8.01 13.60 -24.04
CA SER A 55 -9.43 13.97 -24.24
C SER A 55 -9.66 15.13 -25.21
N GLU A 56 -10.93 15.42 -25.62
CA GLU A 56 -11.24 16.54 -26.53
C GLU A 56 -10.68 17.88 -26.03
N GLN A 57 -10.54 18.01 -24.69
CA GLN A 57 -10.05 19.23 -24.07
C GLN A 57 -8.74 19.08 -23.29
N LEU A 58 -8.14 17.86 -23.20
CA LEU A 58 -6.82 17.64 -22.61
C LEU A 58 -5.97 16.71 -23.46
N THR A 59 -4.77 17.13 -23.78
CA THR A 59 -3.78 16.35 -24.51
C THR A 59 -3.23 15.20 -23.66
N GLY A 60 -2.57 14.24 -24.27
CA GLY A 60 -1.96 13.12 -23.55
C GLY A 60 -1.13 13.57 -22.36
N GLY A 61 -1.30 12.89 -21.23
CA GLY A 61 -0.59 13.19 -19.97
C GLY A 61 -1.20 14.31 -19.12
N GLU A 62 -1.95 15.26 -19.68
CA GLU A 62 -2.51 16.37 -18.87
C GLU A 62 -3.50 15.92 -17.79
N PHE A 63 -4.16 14.78 -17.97
CA PHE A 63 -5.04 14.21 -16.94
C PHE A 63 -4.25 13.92 -15.65
N TYR A 64 -3.19 13.12 -15.77
CA TYR A 64 -2.30 12.82 -14.65
C TYR A 64 -1.56 14.04 -14.13
N ASP A 65 -1.07 14.88 -15.01
CA ASP A 65 -0.37 16.12 -14.67
C ASP A 65 -1.18 17.02 -13.76
N ARG A 66 -2.47 17.21 -14.04
CA ARG A 66 -3.35 18.05 -13.24
C ARG A 66 -3.62 17.46 -11.86
N ILE A 67 -3.85 16.16 -11.79
CA ILE A 67 -4.09 15.47 -10.52
C ILE A 67 -2.83 15.48 -9.66
N HIS A 68 -1.68 15.14 -10.25
CA HIS A 68 -0.42 15.09 -9.53
C HIS A 68 0.06 16.48 -9.10
N ARG A 69 -0.15 17.54 -9.91
CA ARG A 69 0.17 18.93 -9.50
C ARG A 69 -0.62 19.39 -8.28
N LEU A 70 -1.78 18.80 -8.04
CA LEU A 70 -2.59 19.05 -6.84
C LEU A 70 -2.19 18.18 -5.64
N GLY A 71 -1.17 17.33 -5.78
CA GLY A 71 -0.81 16.30 -4.82
C GLY A 71 -1.85 15.18 -4.72
N GLY A 72 -2.68 15.04 -5.74
CA GLY A 72 -3.66 13.95 -5.88
C GLY A 72 -3.04 12.68 -6.44
N SER A 73 -3.85 11.64 -6.48
CA SER A 73 -3.55 10.34 -7.09
C SER A 73 -4.69 9.93 -8.02
N ALA A 74 -4.36 9.22 -9.10
CA ALA A 74 -5.34 8.60 -9.99
C ALA A 74 -4.83 7.26 -10.48
N ASN A 75 -5.76 6.34 -10.75
CA ASN A 75 -5.46 5.06 -11.39
C ASN A 75 -6.73 4.48 -12.04
N GLY A 76 -6.57 3.37 -12.77
CA GLY A 76 -7.63 2.51 -13.24
C GLY A 76 -7.41 1.08 -12.76
N THR A 77 -8.44 0.25 -12.78
CA THR A 77 -8.32 -1.21 -12.64
C THR A 77 -9.39 -1.91 -13.46
N THR A 78 -9.01 -3.03 -14.07
CA THR A 78 -9.90 -3.89 -14.84
C THR A 78 -10.18 -5.18 -14.07
N HIS A 79 -11.46 -5.50 -13.93
CA HIS A 79 -11.99 -6.66 -13.21
C HIS A 79 -12.84 -7.53 -14.13
N GLN A 80 -13.40 -8.59 -13.57
CA GLN A 80 -14.22 -9.54 -14.32
C GLN A 80 -15.42 -8.88 -15.04
N ASP A 81 -16.16 -8.03 -14.32
CA ASP A 81 -17.44 -7.47 -14.78
C ASP A 81 -17.47 -5.95 -14.90
N TYR A 82 -16.35 -5.29 -14.55
CA TYR A 82 -16.25 -3.84 -14.60
C TYR A 82 -14.80 -3.36 -14.79
N THR A 83 -14.68 -2.14 -15.29
CA THR A 83 -13.46 -1.33 -15.24
C THR A 83 -13.76 -0.06 -14.47
N ASP A 84 -12.92 0.30 -13.50
CA ASP A 84 -13.09 1.53 -12.77
C ASP A 84 -11.89 2.48 -12.92
N TYR A 85 -12.21 3.76 -12.94
CA TYR A 85 -11.26 4.87 -12.96
C TYR A 85 -11.50 5.71 -11.73
N TYR A 86 -10.44 5.99 -10.99
CA TYR A 86 -10.59 6.69 -9.73
C TYR A 86 -9.45 7.66 -9.47
N GLN A 87 -9.79 8.71 -8.76
CA GLN A 87 -8.85 9.73 -8.33
C GLN A 87 -9.20 10.25 -6.94
N ALA A 88 -8.17 10.66 -6.18
CA ALA A 88 -8.36 11.42 -4.96
C ALA A 88 -7.59 12.73 -5.06
N VAL A 89 -8.29 13.82 -4.80
CA VAL A 89 -7.76 15.18 -4.92
C VAL A 89 -8.17 16.00 -3.69
N PRO A 90 -7.53 17.15 -3.39
CA PRO A 90 -8.06 18.08 -2.41
C PRO A 90 -9.52 18.44 -2.70
N ALA A 91 -10.36 18.55 -1.67
CA ALA A 91 -11.82 18.71 -1.78
C ALA A 91 -12.25 19.85 -2.72
N CYS A 92 -11.51 20.90 -2.74
CA CYS A 92 -11.71 22.06 -3.59
C CYS A 92 -11.28 21.86 -5.06
N ALA A 93 -10.70 20.72 -5.41
CA ALA A 93 -10.47 20.29 -6.78
C ALA A 93 -11.65 19.53 -7.41
N LEU A 94 -12.76 19.34 -6.67
CA LEU A 94 -13.90 18.54 -7.11
C LEU A 94 -14.45 18.97 -8.47
N ASP A 95 -14.63 20.27 -8.69
CA ASP A 95 -15.13 20.80 -9.97
C ASP A 95 -14.25 20.35 -11.15
N GLY A 96 -12.93 20.49 -10.99
CA GLY A 96 -11.98 20.09 -12.02
C GLY A 96 -11.85 18.57 -12.19
N ALA A 97 -12.00 17.81 -11.11
CA ALA A 97 -12.00 16.35 -11.17
C ALA A 97 -13.24 15.83 -11.91
N LEU A 98 -14.41 16.38 -11.64
CA LEU A 98 -15.65 16.03 -12.35
C LEU A 98 -15.62 16.43 -13.82
N PHE A 99 -15.06 17.59 -14.12
CA PHE A 99 -14.85 18.00 -15.51
C PHE A 99 -13.95 17.00 -16.26
N ALA A 100 -12.86 16.54 -15.64
CA ALA A 100 -11.94 15.57 -16.25
C ALA A 100 -12.63 14.23 -16.56
N GLU A 101 -13.40 13.70 -15.61
CA GLU A 101 -14.15 12.47 -15.81
C GLU A 101 -15.25 12.60 -16.85
N ALA A 102 -15.97 13.73 -16.85
CA ALA A 102 -17.04 14.00 -17.81
C ALA A 102 -16.50 14.14 -19.23
N ASP A 103 -15.39 14.83 -19.41
CA ASP A 103 -14.75 15.02 -20.72
C ASP A 103 -14.26 13.68 -21.29
N ARG A 104 -13.63 12.86 -20.44
CA ARG A 104 -13.21 11.50 -20.77
C ARG A 104 -14.42 10.58 -21.10
N MET A 105 -15.54 10.69 -20.41
CA MET A 105 -16.78 9.96 -20.71
C MET A 105 -17.42 10.44 -22.02
N ARG A 106 -17.28 11.73 -22.36
CA ARG A 106 -17.89 12.35 -23.56
C ARG A 106 -17.15 11.98 -24.83
N ALA A 107 -15.88 12.21 -24.86
CA ALA A 107 -15.10 12.15 -26.09
C ALA A 107 -13.61 11.85 -25.83
N PRO A 108 -13.23 10.60 -25.49
CA PRO A 108 -11.88 10.12 -25.42
C PRO A 108 -11.11 10.23 -26.79
N LEU A 109 -9.69 10.51 -26.94
CA LEU A 109 -8.91 10.68 -28.17
C LEU A 109 -8.04 9.48 -28.47
N PHE A 110 -8.18 8.75 -29.54
CA PHE A 110 -7.35 7.64 -29.92
C PHE A 110 -6.58 7.99 -31.17
N THR A 111 -5.31 8.09 -31.01
CA THR A 111 -4.42 8.22 -32.11
C THR A 111 -3.70 6.89 -32.34
N GLU A 112 -3.18 6.68 -33.53
CA GLU A 112 -2.37 5.50 -33.83
C GLU A 112 -1.11 5.47 -32.96
N GLU A 113 -0.53 6.64 -32.66
CA GLU A 113 0.65 6.77 -31.81
C GLU A 113 0.36 6.33 -30.36
N ALA A 114 -0.71 6.84 -29.75
CA ALA A 114 -1.11 6.48 -28.38
C ALA A 114 -1.47 4.99 -28.29
N LEU A 115 -2.16 4.46 -29.31
CA LEU A 115 -2.48 3.02 -29.36
C LEU A 115 -1.22 2.16 -29.42
N ALA A 116 -0.27 2.51 -30.29
CA ALA A 116 0.98 1.77 -30.41
C ALA A 116 1.81 1.80 -29.12
N GLU A 117 1.88 2.96 -28.46
CA GLU A 117 2.59 3.13 -27.19
C GLU A 117 1.93 2.29 -26.07
N GLN A 118 0.60 2.31 -25.97
CA GLN A 118 -0.09 1.53 -24.95
C GLN A 118 -0.08 0.01 -25.21
N LEU A 119 -0.11 -0.40 -26.45
CA LEU A 119 0.08 -1.81 -26.80
C LEU A 119 1.45 -2.35 -26.37
N GLU A 120 2.51 -1.54 -26.53
CA GLU A 120 3.84 -1.90 -26.05
C GLU A 120 3.89 -1.90 -24.50
N GLY A 121 3.31 -0.89 -23.85
CA GLY A 121 3.22 -0.80 -22.39
C GLY A 121 2.47 -1.99 -21.78
N VAL A 122 1.30 -2.33 -22.31
CA VAL A 122 0.51 -3.50 -21.88
C VAL A 122 1.26 -4.82 -22.13
N ALA A 123 1.96 -4.95 -23.27
CA ALA A 123 2.77 -6.14 -23.54
C ALA A 123 3.92 -6.30 -22.52
N LEU A 124 4.58 -5.22 -22.15
CA LEU A 124 5.62 -5.23 -21.10
C LEU A 124 5.03 -5.57 -19.72
N GLU A 125 3.87 -5.02 -19.38
CA GLU A 125 3.18 -5.34 -18.11
C GLU A 125 2.77 -6.80 -18.03
N ILE A 126 2.15 -7.34 -19.08
CA ILE A 126 1.79 -8.76 -19.17
C ILE A 126 3.05 -9.61 -19.00
N HIS A 127 4.12 -9.30 -19.73
CA HIS A 127 5.38 -10.02 -19.63
C HIS A 127 5.97 -9.95 -18.20
N GLY A 128 6.06 -8.76 -17.62
CA GLY A 128 6.55 -8.55 -16.26
C GLY A 128 5.72 -9.28 -15.19
N THR A 129 4.40 -9.36 -15.38
CA THR A 129 3.49 -9.97 -14.40
C THR A 129 3.40 -11.48 -14.54
N THR A 130 3.40 -12.00 -15.77
CA THR A 130 3.16 -13.43 -16.04
C THR A 130 4.42 -14.23 -16.35
N VAL A 131 5.51 -13.58 -16.82
CA VAL A 131 6.73 -14.26 -17.27
C VAL A 131 7.92 -13.99 -16.35
N GLU A 132 8.17 -12.76 -15.95
CA GLU A 132 9.36 -12.43 -15.16
C GLU A 132 9.22 -12.77 -13.67
N ARG A 133 8.01 -12.76 -13.14
CA ARG A 133 7.77 -13.11 -11.74
C ARG A 133 7.76 -14.60 -11.52
N PRO A 134 8.39 -15.11 -10.44
CA PRO A 134 8.21 -16.48 -10.00
C PRO A 134 6.71 -16.80 -9.80
N TYR A 135 6.24 -17.91 -10.33
CA TYR A 135 4.81 -18.28 -10.38
C TYR A 135 3.91 -17.24 -11.06
N GLY A 136 4.43 -16.47 -12.01
CA GLY A 136 3.65 -15.44 -12.70
C GLY A 136 2.37 -16.01 -13.33
N GLY A 137 1.24 -15.31 -13.14
CA GLY A 137 -0.08 -15.79 -13.58
C GLY A 137 -0.73 -16.84 -12.67
N PHE A 138 -0.13 -17.22 -11.56
CA PHE A 138 -0.70 -18.15 -10.59
C PHE A 138 -1.27 -17.41 -9.37
N PRO A 139 -2.45 -17.73 -8.87
CA PRO A 139 -3.46 -18.63 -9.47
C PRO A 139 -4.24 -17.97 -10.61
N TRP A 140 -4.37 -16.63 -10.63
CA TRP A 140 -5.01 -15.88 -11.71
C TRP A 140 -3.93 -15.33 -12.67
N PRO A 141 -4.15 -15.45 -13.99
CA PRO A 141 -5.36 -15.87 -14.71
C PRO A 141 -5.46 -17.37 -15.05
N LEU A 142 -4.58 -18.23 -14.56
CA LEU A 142 -4.52 -19.63 -14.99
C LEU A 142 -5.68 -20.52 -14.48
N LEU A 143 -6.12 -20.31 -13.23
CA LEU A 143 -7.10 -21.18 -12.57
C LEU A 143 -8.51 -21.10 -13.20
N PRO A 144 -9.02 -19.95 -13.67
CA PRO A 144 -10.31 -19.85 -14.33
C PRO A 144 -10.47 -20.82 -15.50
N ALA A 145 -9.47 -20.95 -16.37
CA ALA A 145 -9.49 -21.87 -17.53
C ALA A 145 -9.57 -23.36 -17.14
N VAL A 146 -9.16 -23.70 -15.91
CA VAL A 146 -9.31 -25.07 -15.38
C VAL A 146 -10.71 -25.30 -14.81
N LEU A 147 -11.26 -24.29 -14.10
CA LEU A 147 -12.53 -24.40 -13.39
C LEU A 147 -13.73 -24.27 -14.34
N TYR A 148 -13.70 -23.27 -15.24
CA TYR A 148 -14.82 -22.88 -16.07
C TYR A 148 -14.72 -23.41 -17.51
N ARG A 149 -15.85 -23.41 -18.22
CA ARG A 149 -15.95 -23.86 -19.61
C ARG A 149 -16.55 -22.79 -20.52
N SER A 150 -17.43 -21.94 -20.00
CA SER A 150 -17.92 -20.81 -20.78
C SER A 150 -16.79 -19.83 -21.06
N TYR A 151 -16.77 -19.27 -22.26
CA TYR A 151 -15.72 -18.31 -22.64
C TYR A 151 -15.59 -17.16 -21.67
N ALA A 152 -16.70 -16.51 -21.34
CA ALA A 152 -16.70 -15.35 -20.45
C ALA A 152 -16.04 -15.60 -19.08
N ASN A 153 -16.16 -16.82 -18.54
CA ASN A 153 -15.61 -17.17 -17.23
C ASN A 153 -14.20 -17.78 -17.29
N ALA A 154 -13.82 -18.38 -18.45
CA ALA A 154 -12.61 -19.18 -18.58
C ALA A 154 -11.39 -18.39 -19.10
N HIS A 155 -11.61 -17.34 -19.94
CA HIS A 155 -10.49 -16.58 -20.48
C HIS A 155 -9.88 -15.63 -19.45
N ASP A 156 -8.64 -15.25 -19.68
CA ASP A 156 -7.94 -14.29 -18.82
C ASP A 156 -8.14 -12.85 -19.31
N GLY A 157 -8.04 -11.89 -18.40
CA GLY A 157 -8.19 -10.48 -18.72
C GLY A 157 -6.94 -9.81 -19.29
N TYR A 158 -5.81 -10.50 -19.35
CA TYR A 158 -4.60 -9.98 -19.98
C TYR A 158 -4.59 -10.17 -21.48
N GLY A 159 -5.13 -11.32 -21.96
CA GLY A 159 -5.13 -11.69 -23.36
C GLY A 159 -3.74 -12.02 -23.92
N ASP A 160 -3.67 -12.13 -25.25
CA ASP A 160 -2.43 -12.39 -25.97
C ASP A 160 -1.85 -11.08 -26.53
N ALA A 161 -0.68 -10.67 -26.05
CA ALA A 161 -0.02 -9.44 -26.47
C ALA A 161 0.24 -9.37 -28.00
N GLU A 162 0.50 -10.48 -28.69
CA GLU A 162 0.67 -10.47 -30.14
C GLU A 162 -0.64 -10.21 -30.89
N ARG A 163 -1.76 -10.74 -30.36
CA ARG A 163 -3.09 -10.49 -30.91
C ARG A 163 -3.58 -9.09 -30.63
N LEU A 164 -3.35 -8.58 -29.42
CA LEU A 164 -3.65 -7.20 -29.09
C LEU A 164 -2.96 -6.19 -30.03
N ARG A 165 -1.77 -6.51 -30.56
CA ARG A 165 -1.09 -5.68 -31.57
C ARG A 165 -1.84 -5.55 -32.88
N ALA A 166 -2.81 -6.43 -33.18
CA ALA A 166 -3.69 -6.29 -34.33
C ALA A 166 -4.82 -5.26 -34.12
N ALA A 167 -4.86 -4.65 -32.99
CA ALA A 167 -5.79 -3.60 -32.56
C ALA A 167 -5.75 -2.38 -33.47
N THR A 168 -6.89 -1.84 -33.92
CA THR A 168 -6.99 -0.61 -34.71
C THR A 168 -7.75 0.48 -33.97
N VAL A 169 -7.48 1.75 -34.30
CA VAL A 169 -8.21 2.91 -33.76
C VAL A 169 -9.73 2.82 -34.05
N ALA A 170 -10.14 2.16 -35.12
CA ALA A 170 -11.55 1.95 -35.44
C ALA A 170 -12.24 1.00 -34.45
N ASP A 171 -11.56 -0.09 -34.12
CA ASP A 171 -12.03 -1.05 -33.15
C ASP A 171 -12.11 -0.39 -31.73
N CYS A 172 -11.13 0.49 -31.34
CA CYS A 172 -11.15 1.26 -30.10
C CYS A 172 -12.39 2.18 -30.03
N ARG A 173 -12.81 2.83 -31.12
CA ARG A 173 -14.03 3.64 -31.18
C ARG A 173 -15.31 2.80 -31.04
N ALA A 174 -15.30 1.61 -31.64
CA ALA A 174 -16.44 0.69 -31.56
C ALA A 174 -16.66 0.21 -30.11
N PHE A 175 -15.60 -0.25 -29.43
CA PHE A 175 -15.67 -0.70 -28.05
C PHE A 175 -16.12 0.40 -27.09
N PHE A 176 -15.60 1.61 -27.25
CA PHE A 176 -16.04 2.78 -26.47
C PHE A 176 -17.51 3.08 -26.69
N ALA A 177 -17.93 3.12 -27.94
CA ALA A 177 -19.34 3.43 -28.29
C ALA A 177 -20.30 2.40 -27.70
N GLU A 178 -19.88 1.14 -27.62
CA GLU A 178 -20.69 0.03 -27.09
C GLU A 178 -20.73 0.03 -25.56
N HIS A 179 -19.58 0.16 -24.89
CA HIS A 179 -19.47 -0.17 -23.47
C HIS A 179 -19.41 1.06 -22.53
N TYR A 180 -18.88 2.20 -23.00
CA TYR A 180 -18.62 3.37 -22.15
C TYR A 180 -19.78 4.39 -22.14
N ALA A 181 -21.01 3.88 -22.23
CA ALA A 181 -22.22 4.71 -22.17
C ALA A 181 -22.49 5.22 -20.74
N PRO A 182 -23.02 6.47 -20.55
CA PRO A 182 -23.42 6.95 -19.23
C PRO A 182 -24.37 6.01 -18.49
N GLY A 183 -25.35 5.41 -19.20
CA GLY A 183 -26.28 4.43 -18.62
C GLY A 183 -25.63 3.13 -18.15
N ASN A 184 -24.44 2.81 -18.65
CA ASN A 184 -23.63 1.66 -18.21
C ASN A 184 -22.62 2.03 -17.11
N ALA A 185 -22.71 3.25 -16.53
CA ALA A 185 -21.73 3.75 -15.56
C ALA A 185 -22.36 4.10 -14.22
N VAL A 186 -21.49 4.13 -13.20
CA VAL A 186 -21.77 4.67 -11.87
C VAL A 186 -20.68 5.66 -11.51
N LEU A 187 -21.05 6.91 -11.25
CA LEU A 187 -20.18 7.93 -10.69
C LEU A 187 -20.34 7.95 -9.17
N THR A 188 -19.28 7.81 -8.44
CA THR A 188 -19.27 7.86 -6.97
C THR A 188 -18.34 8.96 -6.47
N LEU A 189 -18.85 9.80 -5.57
CA LEU A 189 -18.08 10.81 -4.85
C LEU A 189 -18.09 10.48 -3.36
N ALA A 190 -16.91 10.47 -2.73
CA ALA A 190 -16.78 10.32 -1.28
C ALA A 190 -15.81 11.37 -0.73
N GLY A 191 -16.10 11.97 0.42
CA GLY A 191 -15.19 12.92 1.08
C GLY A 191 -15.75 14.31 1.34
N GLY A 192 -14.88 15.31 1.34
CA GLY A 192 -15.16 16.66 1.79
C GLY A 192 -15.87 17.54 0.76
N PHE A 193 -17.19 17.45 0.68
CA PHE A 193 -18.00 18.31 -0.19
C PHE A 193 -19.42 18.52 0.35
N ASP A 194 -20.07 19.58 -0.10
CA ASP A 194 -21.52 19.77 0.08
C ASP A 194 -22.28 18.96 -0.98
N ALA A 195 -23.32 18.24 -0.57
CA ALA A 195 -24.05 17.35 -1.45
C ALA A 195 -24.87 18.10 -2.54
N ALA A 196 -25.38 19.28 -2.23
CA ALA A 196 -26.16 20.06 -3.20
C ALA A 196 -25.24 20.71 -4.24
N GLU A 197 -24.09 21.21 -3.81
CA GLU A 197 -23.05 21.74 -4.69
C GLU A 197 -22.49 20.64 -5.60
N ALA A 198 -22.12 19.48 -5.03
CA ALA A 198 -21.62 18.34 -5.80
C ALA A 198 -22.64 17.87 -6.83
N ARG A 199 -23.94 17.81 -6.48
CA ARG A 199 -25.01 17.49 -7.41
C ARG A 199 -25.09 18.48 -8.57
N ALA A 200 -25.03 19.78 -8.29
CA ALA A 200 -25.05 20.82 -9.32
C ALA A 200 -23.83 20.72 -10.26
N LEU A 201 -22.63 20.39 -9.72
CA LEU A 201 -21.43 20.13 -10.51
C LEU A 201 -21.58 18.90 -11.42
N VAL A 202 -22.11 17.80 -10.88
CA VAL A 202 -22.37 16.58 -11.66
C VAL A 202 -23.38 16.87 -12.78
N GLU A 203 -24.49 17.54 -12.50
CA GLU A 203 -25.49 17.91 -13.50
C GLU A 203 -24.88 18.83 -14.59
N ARG A 204 -24.00 19.74 -14.21
CA ARG A 204 -23.32 20.66 -15.13
C ARG A 204 -22.34 19.95 -16.07
N HIS A 205 -21.53 19.00 -15.55
CA HIS A 205 -20.47 18.37 -16.33
C HIS A 205 -20.93 17.14 -17.11
N PHE A 206 -21.85 16.36 -16.54
CA PHE A 206 -22.28 15.09 -17.12
C PHE A 206 -23.67 15.14 -17.76
N GLY A 207 -24.47 16.19 -17.46
CA GLY A 207 -25.89 16.25 -17.89
C GLY A 207 -26.10 16.37 -19.38
N ASP A 208 -25.18 16.93 -20.12
CA ASP A 208 -25.20 17.11 -21.57
C ASP A 208 -24.59 15.95 -22.38
N ILE A 209 -23.95 14.99 -21.69
CA ILE A 209 -23.38 13.81 -22.35
C ILE A 209 -24.54 12.98 -22.94
N PRO A 210 -24.55 12.66 -24.25
CA PRO A 210 -25.65 11.95 -24.87
C PRO A 210 -25.87 10.57 -24.26
N ALA A 211 -27.15 10.22 -24.03
CA ALA A 211 -27.50 8.84 -23.68
C ALA A 211 -27.15 7.90 -24.85
N ARG A 212 -26.65 6.73 -24.53
CA ARG A 212 -26.36 5.66 -25.49
C ARG A 212 -26.98 4.35 -24.99
N PRO A 213 -27.28 3.38 -25.89
CA PRO A 213 -27.77 2.06 -25.47
C PRO A 213 -26.80 1.42 -24.46
N VAL A 214 -27.34 0.75 -23.47
CA VAL A 214 -26.56 -0.05 -22.53
C VAL A 214 -26.37 -1.43 -23.16
N PRO A 215 -25.14 -1.96 -23.25
CA PRO A 215 -24.92 -3.29 -23.81
C PRO A 215 -25.58 -4.37 -22.95
N ALA A 216 -25.95 -5.47 -23.57
CA ALA A 216 -26.42 -6.64 -22.84
C ALA A 216 -25.22 -7.25 -22.07
N ARG A 217 -25.48 -7.67 -20.82
CA ARG A 217 -24.47 -8.42 -20.07
C ARG A 217 -24.18 -9.76 -20.75
N PRO A 218 -22.93 -10.26 -20.71
CA PRO A 218 -22.59 -11.58 -21.24
C PRO A 218 -23.36 -12.69 -20.50
N ASP A 219 -23.56 -13.83 -21.16
CA ASP A 219 -24.09 -15.01 -20.50
C ASP A 219 -22.99 -15.66 -19.64
N LEU A 220 -23.14 -15.54 -18.33
CA LEU A 220 -22.21 -16.05 -17.34
C LEU A 220 -22.60 -17.44 -16.81
N ARG A 221 -23.66 -18.06 -17.35
CA ARG A 221 -24.09 -19.39 -16.90
C ARG A 221 -22.99 -20.42 -17.12
N GLU A 222 -22.78 -21.24 -16.12
CA GLU A 222 -21.73 -22.26 -16.08
C GLU A 222 -22.31 -23.56 -15.56
N GLU A 223 -22.03 -24.68 -16.24
CA GLU A 223 -22.41 -25.99 -15.74
C GLU A 223 -21.52 -26.43 -14.59
N ALA A 224 -22.10 -27.13 -13.61
CA ALA A 224 -21.32 -27.69 -12.53
C ALA A 224 -20.35 -28.74 -13.05
N PRO A 225 -19.07 -28.74 -12.63
CA PRO A 225 -18.16 -29.79 -13.04
C PRO A 225 -18.58 -31.14 -12.44
N GLU A 226 -18.55 -32.20 -13.24
CA GLU A 226 -18.93 -33.56 -12.79
C GLU A 226 -17.82 -34.23 -11.96
N ALA A 227 -16.56 -33.84 -12.16
CA ALA A 227 -15.39 -34.38 -11.48
C ALA A 227 -14.30 -33.29 -11.32
N ASP A 228 -13.37 -33.52 -10.39
CA ASP A 228 -12.20 -32.66 -10.20
C ASP A 228 -11.40 -32.55 -11.53
N ARG A 229 -11.02 -31.31 -11.86
CA ARG A 229 -10.27 -31.00 -13.07
C ARG A 229 -8.85 -30.60 -12.68
N TRP A 230 -7.87 -31.38 -13.15
CA TRP A 230 -6.45 -31.17 -12.89
C TRP A 230 -5.76 -30.57 -14.11
N ALA A 231 -4.92 -29.58 -13.85
CA ALA A 231 -4.03 -28.98 -14.84
C ALA A 231 -2.62 -28.80 -14.27
N TYR A 232 -1.63 -29.09 -15.09
CA TYR A 232 -0.22 -29.06 -14.68
C TYR A 232 0.57 -28.13 -15.58
N GLY A 233 1.50 -27.42 -14.97
CA GLY A 233 2.52 -26.62 -15.62
C GLY A 233 3.86 -26.72 -14.92
N THR A 234 4.89 -26.20 -15.56
CA THR A 234 6.24 -26.10 -14.99
C THR A 234 6.67 -24.65 -14.94
N GLU A 235 7.50 -24.32 -13.95
CA GLU A 235 8.01 -22.97 -13.72
C GLU A 235 9.52 -23.02 -13.48
N PRO A 236 10.34 -22.30 -14.29
CA PRO A 236 11.78 -22.23 -14.06
C PRO A 236 12.11 -21.33 -12.86
N GLY A 237 13.21 -21.66 -12.17
CA GLY A 237 13.76 -20.81 -11.13
C GLY A 237 12.96 -20.73 -9.83
N VAL A 238 11.94 -21.58 -9.64
CA VAL A 238 11.16 -21.63 -8.38
C VAL A 238 11.60 -22.81 -7.50
N PRO A 239 11.58 -22.63 -6.16
CA PRO A 239 12.11 -23.64 -5.25
C PRO A 239 11.09 -24.72 -4.85
N ALA A 240 9.80 -24.55 -5.15
CA ALA A 240 8.71 -25.37 -4.62
C ALA A 240 7.57 -25.54 -5.60
N THR A 241 6.79 -26.61 -5.45
CA THR A 241 5.54 -26.81 -6.19
C THR A 241 4.44 -25.91 -5.62
N ALA A 242 3.77 -25.13 -6.47
CA ALA A 242 2.59 -24.36 -6.12
C ALA A 242 1.32 -25.11 -6.51
N VAL A 243 0.32 -25.14 -5.62
CA VAL A 243 -0.99 -25.75 -5.86
C VAL A 243 -2.10 -24.74 -5.59
N ALA A 244 -3.05 -24.63 -6.52
CA ALA A 244 -4.28 -23.85 -6.32
C ALA A 244 -5.51 -24.74 -6.52
N LEU A 245 -6.46 -24.62 -5.59
CA LEU A 245 -7.79 -25.22 -5.72
C LEU A 245 -8.81 -24.11 -5.99
N GLY A 246 -9.71 -24.35 -6.93
CA GLY A 246 -10.84 -23.47 -7.22
C GLY A 246 -12.17 -24.19 -6.99
N TYR A 247 -13.03 -23.60 -6.16
CA TYR A 247 -14.40 -24.05 -5.95
C TYR A 247 -15.38 -22.96 -6.34
N ARG A 248 -16.51 -23.32 -6.93
CA ARG A 248 -17.56 -22.35 -7.22
C ARG A 248 -18.26 -21.91 -5.93
N LEU A 249 -18.47 -20.63 -5.79
CA LEU A 249 -19.24 -20.02 -4.69
C LEU A 249 -20.72 -19.93 -5.05
N PRO A 250 -21.63 -19.86 -4.06
CA PRO A 250 -23.03 -19.51 -4.30
C PRO A 250 -23.12 -18.09 -4.87
N ASP A 251 -24.19 -17.82 -5.64
CA ASP A 251 -24.45 -16.48 -6.15
C ASP A 251 -24.85 -15.53 -5.01
N PRO A 252 -24.10 -14.45 -4.74
CA PRO A 252 -24.43 -13.52 -3.68
C PRO A 252 -25.72 -12.73 -3.95
N ALA A 253 -26.21 -12.67 -5.17
CA ALA A 253 -27.50 -12.07 -5.51
C ALA A 253 -28.68 -12.94 -5.03
N ASP A 254 -28.52 -14.25 -5.04
CA ASP A 254 -29.54 -15.23 -4.66
C ASP A 254 -29.37 -15.70 -3.21
N ASP A 255 -28.13 -15.95 -2.77
CA ASP A 255 -27.79 -16.48 -1.45
C ASP A 255 -26.58 -15.75 -0.81
N LEU A 256 -26.80 -14.51 -0.41
CA LEU A 256 -25.77 -13.70 0.25
C LEU A 256 -25.33 -14.33 1.60
N ALA A 257 -26.26 -14.93 2.34
CA ALA A 257 -25.93 -15.55 3.64
C ALA A 257 -24.99 -16.76 3.45
N GLY A 258 -25.28 -17.63 2.47
CA GLY A 258 -24.43 -18.73 2.09
C GLY A 258 -23.06 -18.26 1.58
N TYR A 259 -23.02 -17.20 0.75
CA TYR A 259 -21.77 -16.59 0.27
C TYR A 259 -20.91 -16.11 1.43
N LEU A 260 -21.50 -15.38 2.41
CA LEU A 260 -20.79 -14.90 3.60
C LEU A 260 -20.31 -16.06 4.49
N ALA A 261 -21.09 -17.16 4.60
CA ALA A 261 -20.65 -18.35 5.30
C ALA A 261 -19.38 -18.98 4.66
N HIS A 262 -19.29 -18.98 3.33
CA HIS A 262 -18.07 -19.41 2.62
C HIS A 262 -16.91 -18.44 2.85
N THR A 263 -17.16 -17.14 2.95
CA THR A 263 -16.14 -16.14 3.29
C THR A 263 -15.56 -16.36 4.69
N VAL A 264 -16.40 -16.68 5.66
CA VAL A 264 -15.96 -17.04 7.03
C VAL A 264 -15.20 -18.39 7.02
N LEU A 265 -15.71 -19.38 6.28
CA LEU A 265 -15.04 -20.69 6.12
C LEU A 265 -13.65 -20.52 5.49
N ALA A 266 -13.48 -19.67 4.48
CA ALA A 266 -12.18 -19.38 3.89
C ALA A 266 -11.17 -18.88 4.92
N ARG A 267 -11.57 -17.95 5.79
CA ARG A 267 -10.72 -17.44 6.89
C ARG A 267 -10.33 -18.56 7.87
N LEU A 268 -11.24 -19.47 8.16
CA LEU A 268 -11.01 -20.60 9.05
C LEU A 268 -10.10 -21.67 8.44
N LEU A 269 -10.23 -21.96 7.15
CA LEU A 269 -9.35 -22.88 6.42
C LEU A 269 -7.91 -22.39 6.39
N ARG A 270 -7.69 -21.08 6.23
CA ARG A 270 -6.36 -20.47 6.33
C ARG A 270 -5.73 -20.73 7.71
N ALA A 271 -6.48 -20.59 8.77
CA ALA A 271 -6.01 -20.79 10.14
C ALA A 271 -5.68 -22.26 10.46
N THR A 272 -6.51 -23.20 10.02
CA THR A 272 -6.30 -24.64 10.25
C THR A 272 -5.20 -25.23 9.35
N GLY A 273 -5.09 -24.77 8.13
CA GLY A 273 -4.04 -25.17 7.19
C GLY A 273 -2.62 -24.88 7.68
N ALA A 274 -2.45 -23.85 8.51
CA ALA A 274 -1.17 -23.49 9.09
C ALA A 274 -0.68 -24.49 10.18
N GLN A 275 -1.56 -25.33 10.74
CA GLN A 275 -1.21 -26.22 11.86
C GLN A 275 -0.66 -27.58 11.42
N GLY A 276 -0.75 -27.96 10.15
CA GLY A 276 -0.44 -29.31 9.66
C GLY A 276 1.00 -29.56 9.17
N GLY A 277 1.96 -28.67 9.38
CA GLY A 277 3.37 -28.86 8.99
C GLY A 277 3.67 -28.82 7.48
N GLY A 278 2.67 -28.61 6.64
CA GLY A 278 2.78 -28.64 5.16
C GLY A 278 2.87 -27.28 4.48
N GLY A 279 3.38 -26.25 5.17
CA GLY A 279 3.44 -24.87 4.66
C GLY A 279 2.13 -24.09 4.84
N PRO A 280 2.14 -22.77 4.65
CA PRO A 280 0.96 -21.93 4.78
C PRO A 280 -0.08 -22.25 3.71
N VAL A 281 -1.36 -22.11 4.09
CA VAL A 281 -2.51 -22.15 3.18
C VAL A 281 -3.07 -20.73 3.09
N GLU A 282 -3.19 -20.20 1.87
CA GLU A 282 -3.85 -18.93 1.61
C GLU A 282 -5.23 -19.17 1.00
N THR A 283 -6.19 -18.33 1.33
CA THR A 283 -7.57 -18.46 0.85
C THR A 283 -8.16 -17.11 0.50
N SER A 284 -8.96 -17.05 -0.56
CA SER A 284 -9.71 -15.87 -0.98
C SER A 284 -11.07 -16.28 -1.54
N CYS A 285 -12.12 -15.54 -1.22
CA CYS A 285 -13.36 -15.54 -1.99
C CYS A 285 -13.24 -14.48 -3.08
N GLY A 286 -13.41 -14.88 -4.33
CA GLY A 286 -13.09 -14.09 -5.50
C GLY A 286 -11.58 -14.00 -5.78
N PHE A 287 -11.21 -13.80 -7.03
CA PHE A 287 -9.82 -13.56 -7.43
C PHE A 287 -9.32 -12.20 -6.95
N PHE A 288 -10.19 -11.20 -6.89
CA PHE A 288 -9.90 -9.83 -6.49
C PHE A 288 -10.51 -9.47 -5.12
N GLY A 289 -11.17 -10.41 -4.47
CA GLY A 289 -11.80 -10.26 -3.17
C GLY A 289 -13.30 -10.56 -3.18
N PRO A 290 -13.95 -10.58 -2.01
CA PRO A 290 -15.36 -10.92 -1.94
C PRO A 290 -16.26 -9.81 -2.51
N LEU A 291 -17.33 -10.22 -3.19
CA LEU A 291 -18.30 -9.33 -3.86
C LEU A 291 -17.66 -8.42 -4.91
N ASP A 292 -16.62 -8.90 -5.59
CA ASP A 292 -15.89 -8.15 -6.60
C ASP A 292 -16.35 -8.48 -8.03
N ALA A 293 -17.13 -9.53 -8.21
CA ALA A 293 -17.68 -9.95 -9.49
C ALA A 293 -19.11 -10.46 -9.34
N LEU A 294 -19.79 -10.61 -10.50
CA LEU A 294 -21.04 -11.35 -10.60
C LEU A 294 -20.77 -12.86 -10.52
N ALA A 295 -21.78 -13.66 -10.24
CA ALA A 295 -21.64 -15.10 -10.29
C ALA A 295 -21.36 -15.61 -11.72
N PRO A 296 -20.53 -16.67 -11.87
CA PRO A 296 -19.92 -17.45 -10.82
C PRO A 296 -18.66 -16.82 -10.28
N GLU A 297 -18.51 -16.79 -8.95
CA GLU A 297 -17.26 -16.46 -8.26
C GLU A 297 -16.56 -17.73 -7.77
N THR A 298 -15.29 -17.61 -7.40
CA THR A 298 -14.42 -18.74 -7.04
C THR A 298 -13.89 -18.58 -5.61
N LEU A 299 -14.07 -19.62 -4.76
CA LEU A 299 -13.22 -19.77 -3.59
C LEU A 299 -11.87 -20.32 -4.05
N VAL A 300 -10.81 -19.56 -3.84
CA VAL A 300 -9.44 -19.94 -4.18
C VAL A 300 -8.71 -20.37 -2.93
N VAL A 301 -8.02 -21.52 -2.98
CA VAL A 301 -7.17 -22.03 -1.90
C VAL A 301 -5.80 -22.33 -2.48
N THR A 302 -4.74 -21.69 -2.00
CA THR A 302 -3.38 -21.88 -2.54
C THR A 302 -2.38 -22.31 -1.47
N GLY A 303 -1.30 -22.96 -1.90
CA GLY A 303 -0.18 -23.29 -1.04
C GLY A 303 1.07 -23.64 -1.83
N LEU A 304 2.21 -23.48 -1.15
CA LEU A 304 3.51 -23.97 -1.61
C LEU A 304 3.85 -25.26 -0.87
N LEU A 305 4.26 -26.29 -1.59
CA LEU A 305 4.55 -27.60 -1.01
C LEU A 305 6.04 -27.72 -0.65
N PRO A 306 6.36 -28.36 0.49
CA PRO A 306 7.72 -28.82 0.76
C PRO A 306 8.26 -29.66 -0.40
N PRO A 307 9.58 -29.72 -0.61
CA PRO A 307 10.20 -30.61 -1.59
C PRO A 307 9.67 -32.03 -1.46
N ASP A 308 9.56 -32.74 -2.57
CA ASP A 308 9.11 -34.15 -2.68
C ASP A 308 7.69 -34.45 -2.15
N THR A 309 6.88 -33.42 -1.96
CA THR A 309 5.47 -33.56 -1.54
C THR A 309 4.56 -33.62 -2.76
N ALA A 310 3.80 -34.69 -2.90
CA ALA A 310 2.82 -34.85 -3.98
C ALA A 310 1.67 -33.84 -3.84
N PRO A 311 1.19 -33.24 -4.96
CA PRO A 311 0.09 -32.27 -4.94
C PRO A 311 -1.20 -32.78 -4.29
N GLU A 312 -1.47 -34.06 -4.39
CA GLU A 312 -2.62 -34.75 -3.78
C GLU A 312 -2.64 -34.55 -2.25
N ARG A 313 -1.47 -34.46 -1.62
CA ARG A 313 -1.37 -34.18 -0.17
C ARG A 313 -1.93 -32.83 0.22
N PHE A 314 -1.83 -31.84 -0.68
CA PHE A 314 -2.45 -30.54 -0.45
C PHE A 314 -3.98 -30.65 -0.52
N VAL A 315 -4.50 -31.38 -1.51
CA VAL A 315 -5.92 -31.64 -1.65
C VAL A 315 -6.46 -32.37 -0.43
N GLU A 316 -5.79 -33.47 0.00
CA GLU A 316 -6.16 -34.21 1.22
C GLU A 316 -6.20 -33.33 2.47
N ARG A 317 -5.25 -32.39 2.60
CA ARG A 317 -5.18 -31.44 3.71
C ARG A 317 -6.36 -30.46 3.72
N VAL A 318 -6.71 -29.91 2.55
CA VAL A 318 -7.87 -29.03 2.41
C VAL A 318 -9.16 -29.80 2.70
N ASP A 319 -9.29 -31.02 2.20
CA ASP A 319 -10.45 -31.90 2.47
C ASP A 319 -10.57 -32.25 3.95
N ALA A 320 -9.46 -32.50 4.63
CA ALA A 320 -9.45 -32.69 6.09
C ALA A 320 -9.89 -31.40 6.84
N GLY A 321 -9.47 -30.22 6.37
CA GLY A 321 -9.94 -28.94 6.89
C GLY A 321 -11.44 -28.73 6.67
N LEU A 322 -11.95 -29.02 5.49
CA LEU A 322 -13.39 -28.98 5.19
C LEU A 322 -14.18 -29.99 6.04
N ALA A 323 -13.63 -31.20 6.24
CA ALA A 323 -14.23 -32.22 7.09
C ALA A 323 -14.28 -31.77 8.56
N HIS A 324 -13.24 -31.12 9.04
CA HIS A 324 -13.18 -30.55 10.38
C HIS A 324 -14.30 -29.52 10.60
N TRP A 325 -14.46 -28.56 9.70
CA TRP A 325 -15.47 -27.52 9.82
C TRP A 325 -16.90 -27.97 9.48
N ALA A 326 -17.11 -29.17 8.95
CA ALA A 326 -18.43 -29.71 8.62
C ALA A 326 -19.27 -30.13 9.86
N ASP A 327 -18.66 -30.22 11.04
CA ASP A 327 -19.34 -30.50 12.32
C ASP A 327 -19.53 -29.22 13.13
N PRO A 328 -20.77 -28.68 13.22
CA PRO A 328 -21.00 -27.43 13.96
C PRO A 328 -20.94 -27.61 15.48
N GLY A 329 -21.00 -28.85 15.98
CA GLY A 329 -20.98 -29.18 17.38
C GLY A 329 -19.60 -29.49 17.95
N ALA A 330 -18.55 -29.49 17.12
CA ALA A 330 -17.20 -29.79 17.59
C ALA A 330 -16.69 -28.74 18.60
N PRO A 331 -15.95 -29.20 19.64
CA PRO A 331 -15.45 -28.30 20.67
C PRO A 331 -14.60 -27.16 20.11
N GLY A 332 -14.91 -25.93 20.52
CA GLY A 332 -14.17 -24.72 20.09
C GLY A 332 -14.64 -24.10 18.76
N HIS A 333 -15.43 -24.80 17.92
CA HIS A 333 -15.86 -24.30 16.62
C HIS A 333 -16.68 -23.00 16.75
N GLY A 334 -17.63 -22.94 17.67
CA GLY A 334 -18.43 -21.72 17.87
C GLY A 334 -17.61 -20.50 18.25
N GLU A 335 -16.52 -20.68 19.02
CA GLU A 335 -15.61 -19.57 19.37
C GLU A 335 -14.72 -19.17 18.19
N ALA A 336 -14.17 -20.13 17.48
CA ALA A 336 -13.34 -19.88 16.29
C ALA A 336 -14.13 -19.16 15.18
N VAL A 337 -15.40 -19.56 14.94
CA VAL A 337 -16.31 -18.87 14.01
C VAL A 337 -16.57 -17.44 14.46
N ARG A 338 -16.94 -17.23 15.73
CA ARG A 338 -17.12 -15.85 16.25
C ARG A 338 -15.87 -14.99 16.10
N THR A 339 -14.69 -15.56 16.31
CA THR A 339 -13.42 -14.85 16.13
C THR A 339 -13.20 -14.49 14.66
N ALA A 340 -13.37 -15.44 13.74
CA ALA A 340 -13.21 -15.21 12.29
C ALA A 340 -14.20 -14.15 11.76
N VAL A 341 -15.46 -14.21 12.19
CA VAL A 341 -16.51 -13.23 11.86
C VAL A 341 -16.10 -11.81 12.29
N ARG A 342 -15.66 -11.69 13.50
CA ARG A 342 -15.24 -10.39 14.04
C ARG A 342 -14.00 -9.85 13.33
N ASP A 343 -12.99 -10.69 13.07
CA ASP A 343 -11.79 -10.32 12.33
C ASP A 343 -12.16 -9.82 10.93
N LEU A 344 -13.07 -10.51 10.24
CA LEU A 344 -13.54 -10.09 8.91
C LEU A 344 -14.31 -8.77 8.95
N ALA A 345 -15.16 -8.58 9.95
CA ALA A 345 -15.89 -7.31 10.12
C ALA A 345 -14.93 -6.14 10.39
N LEU A 346 -13.90 -6.37 11.19
CA LEU A 346 -12.88 -5.37 11.50
C LEU A 346 -12.00 -5.05 10.28
N ASP A 347 -11.54 -6.07 9.56
CA ASP A 347 -10.79 -5.91 8.32
C ASP A 347 -11.61 -5.13 7.27
N HIS A 348 -12.93 -5.38 7.22
CA HIS A 348 -13.85 -4.64 6.35
C HIS A 348 -13.91 -3.15 6.73
N VAL A 349 -14.11 -2.84 8.01
CA VAL A 349 -14.19 -1.44 8.49
C VAL A 349 -12.88 -0.69 8.21
N ARG A 350 -11.73 -1.31 8.51
CA ARG A 350 -10.42 -0.68 8.27
C ARG A 350 -10.13 -0.46 6.79
N ARG A 351 -10.43 -1.45 5.95
CA ARG A 351 -10.19 -1.34 4.50
C ARG A 351 -10.97 -0.19 3.87
N HIS A 352 -12.20 0.03 4.33
CA HIS A 352 -13.10 1.05 3.81
C HIS A 352 -13.08 2.38 4.60
N ASP A 353 -12.11 2.54 5.52
CA ASP A 353 -11.72 3.84 6.07
C ASP A 353 -10.99 4.67 5.00
N ASP A 354 -10.20 4.02 4.15
CA ASP A 354 -9.56 4.67 3.00
C ASP A 354 -10.58 5.27 2.03
N LEU A 355 -10.39 6.54 1.70
CA LEU A 355 -11.35 7.34 0.95
C LEU A 355 -11.58 6.83 -0.47
N GLN A 356 -10.51 6.45 -1.19
CA GLN A 356 -10.60 5.89 -2.54
C GLN A 356 -11.21 4.49 -2.52
N THR A 357 -10.77 3.64 -1.62
CA THR A 357 -11.29 2.27 -1.46
C THR A 357 -12.79 2.30 -1.14
N ARG A 358 -13.22 3.26 -0.31
CA ARG A 358 -14.63 3.46 0.02
C ARG A 358 -15.46 3.90 -1.19
N ALA A 359 -14.98 4.89 -1.96
CA ALA A 359 -15.68 5.36 -3.16
C ALA A 359 -15.82 4.24 -4.20
N ARG A 360 -14.74 3.48 -4.42
CA ARG A 360 -14.72 2.33 -5.33
C ARG A 360 -15.68 1.23 -4.88
N ALA A 361 -15.67 0.86 -3.60
CA ALA A 361 -16.58 -0.17 -3.08
C ALA A 361 -18.05 0.21 -3.23
N LEU A 362 -18.41 1.47 -2.95
CA LEU A 362 -19.77 1.96 -3.16
C LEU A 362 -20.21 1.87 -4.62
N GLY A 363 -19.37 2.34 -5.56
CA GLY A 363 -19.64 2.31 -6.99
C GLY A 363 -19.77 0.88 -7.53
N ARG A 364 -18.86 -0.02 -7.12
CA ARG A 364 -18.89 -1.43 -7.46
C ARG A 364 -20.18 -2.13 -6.98
N LEU A 365 -20.53 -1.97 -5.70
CA LEU A 365 -21.73 -2.58 -5.14
C LEU A 365 -23.02 -2.03 -5.79
N GLU A 366 -23.04 -0.75 -6.15
CA GLU A 366 -24.12 -0.16 -6.98
C GLU A 366 -24.17 -0.78 -8.38
N LEU A 367 -23.02 -0.90 -9.03
CA LEU A 367 -22.94 -1.38 -10.42
C LEU A 367 -23.34 -2.84 -10.55
N LEU A 368 -22.80 -3.70 -9.66
CA LEU A 368 -22.96 -5.15 -9.74
C LEU A 368 -24.29 -5.61 -9.14
N PHE A 369 -24.66 -5.07 -7.98
CA PHE A 369 -25.78 -5.58 -7.17
C PHE A 369 -26.93 -4.55 -6.99
N GLY A 370 -26.74 -3.29 -7.35
CA GLY A 370 -27.70 -2.21 -7.08
C GLY A 370 -27.88 -1.89 -5.59
N ARG A 371 -26.91 -2.30 -4.74
CA ARG A 371 -26.98 -2.26 -3.29
C ARG A 371 -25.72 -1.63 -2.66
N PRO A 372 -25.47 -0.34 -2.84
CA PRO A 372 -24.29 0.32 -2.24
C PRO A 372 -24.33 0.33 -0.71
N GLU A 373 -25.52 0.20 -0.10
CA GLU A 373 -25.74 0.08 1.35
C GLU A 373 -25.10 -1.19 1.94
N LEU A 374 -24.84 -2.23 1.15
CA LEU A 374 -24.12 -3.43 1.59
C LEU A 374 -22.77 -3.08 2.22
N LEU A 375 -22.12 -1.99 1.79
CA LEU A 375 -20.86 -1.56 2.39
C LEU A 375 -20.98 -1.33 3.90
N ALA A 376 -22.08 -0.77 4.35
CA ALA A 376 -22.33 -0.53 5.77
C ALA A 376 -22.98 -1.72 6.48
N GLU A 377 -23.76 -2.54 5.76
CA GLU A 377 -24.49 -3.68 6.32
C GLU A 377 -23.62 -4.93 6.52
N LEU A 378 -22.52 -5.09 5.76
CA LEU A 378 -21.70 -6.29 5.77
C LEU A 378 -21.16 -6.71 7.15
N PRO A 379 -20.72 -5.81 8.05
CA PRO A 379 -20.32 -6.22 9.40
C PRO A 379 -21.45 -6.90 10.18
N ASP A 380 -22.68 -6.39 10.10
CA ASP A 380 -23.84 -6.94 10.79
C ASP A 380 -24.30 -8.26 10.13
N LEU A 381 -24.27 -8.35 8.81
CA LEU A 381 -24.56 -9.58 8.06
C LEU A 381 -23.54 -10.68 8.38
N LEU A 382 -22.27 -10.35 8.48
CA LEU A 382 -21.21 -11.29 8.92
C LEU A 382 -21.48 -11.75 10.37
N ALA A 383 -21.94 -10.86 11.27
CA ALA A 383 -22.26 -11.20 12.65
C ALA A 383 -23.39 -12.24 12.76
N GLY A 384 -24.22 -12.36 11.73
CA GLY A 384 -25.26 -13.38 11.62
C GLY A 384 -24.75 -14.78 11.26
N VAL A 385 -23.49 -14.92 10.81
CA VAL A 385 -22.91 -16.22 10.42
C VAL A 385 -22.43 -17.00 11.65
N GLY A 386 -23.05 -18.14 11.91
CA GLY A 386 -22.71 -19.03 13.01
C GLY A 386 -22.03 -20.33 12.57
N ALA A 387 -21.78 -21.23 13.53
CA ALA A 387 -21.13 -22.51 13.26
C ALA A 387 -21.97 -23.43 12.35
N ALA A 388 -23.30 -23.30 12.37
CA ALA A 388 -24.19 -24.12 11.54
C ALA A 388 -24.08 -23.71 10.06
N GLU A 389 -24.03 -22.42 9.77
CA GLU A 389 -23.88 -21.87 8.41
C GLU A 389 -22.50 -22.22 7.83
N VAL A 390 -21.44 -22.07 8.63
CA VAL A 390 -20.08 -22.48 8.25
C VAL A 390 -20.00 -23.98 7.96
N ALA A 391 -20.61 -24.81 8.81
CA ALA A 391 -20.63 -26.25 8.60
C ALA A 391 -21.46 -26.65 7.35
N SER A 392 -22.51 -25.90 7.04
CA SER A 392 -23.26 -26.08 5.77
C SER A 392 -22.40 -25.76 4.56
N ALA A 393 -21.66 -24.63 4.59
CA ALA A 393 -20.73 -24.24 3.54
C ALA A 393 -19.61 -25.30 3.35
N ALA A 394 -19.04 -25.80 4.44
CA ALA A 394 -18.01 -26.84 4.39
C ALA A 394 -18.52 -28.15 3.80
N ARG A 395 -19.75 -28.57 4.12
CA ARG A 395 -20.39 -29.75 3.52
C ARG A 395 -20.70 -29.55 2.05
N ALA A 396 -21.13 -28.35 1.62
CA ALA A 396 -21.38 -28.04 0.23
C ALA A 396 -20.11 -28.17 -0.61
N LEU A 397 -19.00 -27.59 -0.17
CA LEU A 397 -17.71 -27.69 -0.89
C LEU A 397 -17.16 -29.11 -0.97
N ARG A 398 -17.36 -29.93 0.07
CA ARG A 398 -16.97 -31.35 0.04
C ARG A 398 -17.77 -32.20 -0.97
N GLY A 399 -18.96 -31.78 -1.32
CA GLY A 399 -19.81 -32.45 -2.32
C GLY A 399 -19.64 -31.90 -3.74
N THR A 400 -18.78 -30.93 -3.95
CA THR A 400 -18.63 -30.22 -5.22
C THR A 400 -17.27 -30.52 -5.84
N ALA A 401 -17.25 -30.83 -7.13
CA ALA A 401 -16.01 -30.98 -7.89
C ALA A 401 -15.29 -29.60 -8.02
N ARG A 402 -13.98 -29.65 -8.08
CA ARG A 402 -13.08 -28.47 -8.04
C ARG A 402 -12.10 -28.45 -9.20
N ALA A 403 -11.47 -27.30 -9.44
CA ALA A 403 -10.25 -27.21 -10.23
C ALA A 403 -9.02 -27.39 -9.35
N VAL A 404 -8.00 -28.04 -9.87
CA VAL A 404 -6.67 -28.19 -9.24
C VAL A 404 -5.62 -27.78 -10.26
N LEU A 405 -4.95 -26.66 -10.01
CA LEU A 405 -3.84 -26.16 -10.81
C LEU A 405 -2.53 -26.40 -10.07
N VAL A 406 -1.57 -27.04 -10.73
CA VAL A 406 -0.27 -27.40 -10.17
C VAL A 406 0.83 -26.81 -11.04
N LEU A 407 1.73 -26.01 -10.43
CA LEU A 407 2.96 -25.55 -11.07
C LEU A 407 4.15 -26.15 -10.34
N THR A 408 4.93 -26.98 -11.04
CA THR A 408 6.13 -27.63 -10.50
C THR A 408 7.41 -26.94 -10.95
N PRO A 409 8.51 -27.00 -10.17
CA PRO A 409 9.82 -26.61 -10.67
C PRO A 409 10.19 -27.39 -11.95
N GLY A 410 10.71 -26.69 -12.97
CA GLY A 410 11.13 -27.30 -14.22
C GLY A 410 12.10 -26.43 -15.01
N PRO A 411 12.80 -26.97 -16.03
CA PRO A 411 13.78 -26.21 -16.79
C PRO A 411 13.16 -25.16 -17.71
N GLU A 412 11.93 -25.39 -18.13
CA GLU A 412 11.17 -24.50 -19.03
C GLU A 412 9.79 -24.22 -18.47
N ARG A 413 9.23 -23.05 -18.82
CA ARG A 413 7.88 -22.68 -18.44
C ARG A 413 6.86 -23.35 -19.35
N THR A 414 5.92 -24.08 -18.75
CA THR A 414 4.73 -24.58 -19.47
C THR A 414 3.47 -24.12 -18.77
N ARG A 415 2.44 -23.78 -19.54
CA ARG A 415 1.14 -23.33 -19.05
C ARG A 415 0.01 -24.14 -19.65
N PRO A 416 -1.11 -24.34 -18.94
CA PRO A 416 -2.36 -24.76 -19.59
C PRO A 416 -2.72 -23.78 -20.71
N ALA A 417 -3.23 -24.27 -21.85
CA ALA A 417 -3.47 -23.44 -23.05
C ALA A 417 -4.55 -22.36 -22.81
N PRO A 418 -4.32 -21.10 -23.25
CA PRO A 418 -5.28 -20.00 -23.15
C PRO A 418 -6.34 -20.00 -24.27
N TYR A 419 -7.36 -19.15 -24.13
CA TYR A 419 -8.41 -18.89 -25.12
C TYR A 419 -8.12 -17.62 -25.96
N GLU A 420 -8.68 -17.48 -27.18
CA GLU A 420 -8.25 -16.47 -28.17
C GLU A 420 -9.29 -15.50 -28.75
N ALA A 421 -8.95 -14.20 -28.99
CA ALA A 421 -9.78 -13.16 -29.59
C ALA A 421 -9.30 -11.86 -30.23
N PRO A 422 -10.03 -10.91 -30.77
CA PRO A 422 -9.58 -9.61 -31.35
C PRO A 422 -10.24 -8.26 -30.94
N ALA A 423 -9.74 -7.08 -31.24
CA ALA A 423 -9.62 -5.69 -30.76
C ALA A 423 -10.39 -4.49 -31.42
N PRO A 424 -10.35 -3.18 -31.17
CA PRO A 424 -10.29 -2.04 -30.21
C PRO A 424 -10.94 -0.61 -30.43
N ALA A 425 -10.85 0.45 -29.60
CA ALA A 425 -10.48 1.90 -29.58
C ALA A 425 -11.24 3.17 -29.12
N ALA A 426 -10.86 4.18 -28.45
CA ALA A 426 -10.40 5.54 -28.00
C ALA A 426 -11.21 6.89 -27.80
N PRO A 427 -10.85 8.10 -27.32
CA PRO A 427 -10.44 8.93 -26.15
C PRO A 427 -11.16 10.25 -25.65
N VAL A 428 -10.85 11.02 -24.54
CA VAL A 428 -10.26 12.30 -24.09
C VAL A 428 -10.87 13.49 -23.30
N ARG A 429 -10.34 14.08 -22.17
CA ARG A 429 -10.01 15.38 -21.45
C ARG A 429 -10.92 16.12 -20.40
N SER A 430 -10.58 16.97 -19.45
CA SER A 430 -9.88 17.42 -18.25
C SER A 430 -10.45 18.67 -17.49
N ALA A 431 -10.31 19.04 -16.30
CA ALA A 431 -9.74 19.43 -15.01
C ALA A 431 -10.11 20.79 -14.33
N ARG A 432 -10.02 21.00 -12.99
CA ARG A 432 -9.51 22.08 -12.11
C ARG A 432 -9.97 22.10 -10.62
N ALA A 433 -9.26 22.79 -9.69
CA ALA A 433 -8.88 22.61 -8.27
C ALA A 433 -9.50 23.61 -7.23
N ALA A 434 -9.38 23.50 -5.94
CA ALA A 434 -8.78 23.12 -4.66
C ALA A 434 -9.42 23.72 -3.34
N GLY A 435 -9.31 23.20 -2.07
CA GLY A 435 -9.80 23.63 -0.73
C GLY A 435 -8.97 23.20 0.52
N GLU A 436 -9.36 23.49 1.79
CA GLU A 436 -8.56 23.31 3.02
C GLU A 436 -9.19 22.41 4.11
N PRO A 437 -8.36 21.76 5.03
CA PRO A 437 -8.82 20.81 6.05
C PRO A 437 -9.32 21.40 7.37
N VAL A 438 -10.15 20.65 8.12
CA VAL A 438 -10.70 20.97 9.44
C VAL A 438 -9.86 20.30 10.54
N VAL A 439 -9.55 21.01 11.64
CA VAL A 439 -8.77 20.50 12.78
C VAL A 439 -9.68 19.70 13.74
N PRO A 440 -9.39 18.42 14.06
CA PRO A 440 -10.15 17.63 15.03
C PRO A 440 -9.87 18.07 16.48
N ALA A 441 -10.73 17.68 17.43
CA ALA A 441 -10.44 17.86 18.86
C ALA A 441 -9.26 16.95 19.27
N TRP A 442 -8.36 17.49 20.09
CA TRP A 442 -7.14 16.80 20.53
C TRP A 442 -6.73 17.19 21.95
N ALA A 443 -5.95 16.32 22.59
CA ALA A 443 -5.33 16.57 23.88
C ALA A 443 -3.85 16.13 23.86
N GLU A 444 -3.01 16.86 24.56
CA GLU A 444 -1.58 16.55 24.70
C GLU A 444 -1.16 16.66 26.15
N THR A 445 -0.38 15.70 26.64
CA THR A 445 0.16 15.71 28.00
C THR A 445 1.55 15.06 28.04
N LEU A 446 2.36 15.48 29.01
CA LEU A 446 3.65 14.87 29.31
C LEU A 446 3.52 14.06 30.62
N THR A 447 3.84 12.78 30.59
CA THR A 447 3.83 11.96 31.80
C THR A 447 4.98 12.33 32.74
N PRO A 448 4.90 12.03 34.05
CA PRO A 448 6.02 12.23 35.00
C PRO A 448 7.32 11.51 34.57
N ALA A 449 7.21 10.44 33.82
CA ALA A 449 8.34 9.67 33.31
C ALA A 449 8.92 10.23 31.98
N GLY A 450 8.40 11.36 31.47
CA GLY A 450 8.89 12.00 30.24
C GLY A 450 8.36 11.42 28.95
N THR A 451 7.26 10.66 28.98
CA THR A 451 6.56 10.20 27.76
C THR A 451 5.57 11.27 27.32
N ARG A 452 5.63 11.66 26.06
CA ARG A 452 4.67 12.56 25.41
C ARG A 452 3.45 11.76 24.94
N VAL A 453 2.26 12.14 25.34
CA VAL A 453 1.00 11.51 24.99
C VAL A 453 0.16 12.50 24.19
N VAL A 454 -0.24 12.11 22.98
CA VAL A 454 -1.09 12.91 22.08
C VAL A 454 -2.30 12.09 21.69
N CYS A 455 -3.49 12.60 21.92
CA CYS A 455 -4.76 11.94 21.63
C CYS A 455 -5.60 12.80 20.70
N TYR A 456 -6.14 12.19 19.65
CA TYR A 456 -7.02 12.82 18.66
C TYR A 456 -8.38 12.17 18.65
N ARG A 457 -9.43 12.98 18.54
CA ARG A 457 -10.77 12.50 18.32
C ARG A 457 -11.01 12.28 16.82
N ASP A 458 -11.14 11.01 16.44
CA ASP A 458 -11.49 10.59 15.10
C ASP A 458 -12.65 9.59 15.17
N GLU A 459 -13.81 10.00 14.65
CA GLU A 459 -15.05 9.21 14.74
C GLU A 459 -15.39 8.52 13.41
N ARG A 460 -14.44 8.43 12.46
CA ARG A 460 -14.65 7.76 11.17
C ARG A 460 -14.87 6.27 11.34
N THR A 461 -14.23 5.67 12.33
CA THR A 461 -14.39 4.25 12.66
C THR A 461 -14.61 4.06 14.18
N PRO A 462 -15.19 2.94 14.62
CA PRO A 462 -15.29 2.60 16.04
C PRO A 462 -13.96 2.11 16.64
N LEU A 463 -12.85 2.30 15.92
CA LEU A 463 -11.54 1.80 16.31
C LEU A 463 -10.69 2.90 16.93
N ALA A 464 -9.73 2.50 17.75
CA ALA A 464 -8.59 3.29 18.14
C ALA A 464 -7.35 2.77 17.40
N GLU A 465 -6.61 3.64 16.75
CA GLU A 465 -5.26 3.38 16.27
C GLU A 465 -4.26 3.84 17.33
N LEU A 466 -3.32 2.98 17.69
CA LEU A 466 -2.38 3.21 18.77
C LEU A 466 -0.94 3.11 18.25
N ARG A 467 -0.14 4.10 18.56
CA ARG A 467 1.27 4.19 18.16
C ARG A 467 2.13 4.53 19.37
N ILE A 468 3.24 3.84 19.49
CA ILE A 468 4.28 4.13 20.49
C ILE A 468 5.61 4.17 19.77
N LYS A 469 6.32 5.29 19.89
CA LYS A 469 7.71 5.42 19.47
C LYS A 469 8.57 5.68 20.67
N ALA A 470 9.52 4.76 20.94
CA ALA A 470 10.45 4.90 22.06
C ALA A 470 11.88 4.95 21.53
N PRO A 471 12.69 5.99 21.89
CA PRO A 471 14.01 6.18 21.33
C PRO A 471 14.96 5.07 21.81
N LEU A 472 15.62 4.41 20.87
CA LEU A 472 16.70 3.49 21.16
C LEU A 472 17.93 4.32 21.62
N GLY A 473 18.41 4.05 22.81
CA GLY A 473 19.62 4.70 23.29
C GLY A 473 20.86 4.36 22.43
N PRO A 474 21.99 5.07 22.61
CA PRO A 474 23.23 4.88 21.81
C PRO A 474 23.69 3.43 21.68
N GLY A 475 23.41 2.58 22.67
CA GLY A 475 23.72 1.15 22.63
C GLY A 475 22.83 0.33 21.68
N GLY A 476 21.61 0.76 21.40
CA GLY A 476 20.72 0.10 20.43
C GLY A 476 21.27 0.22 19.01
N TRP A 477 21.86 1.33 18.68
CA TRP A 477 22.43 1.60 17.35
C TRP A 477 23.66 0.75 17.03
N ARG A 478 24.43 0.34 18.06
CA ARG A 478 25.65 -0.47 17.92
C ARG A 478 25.36 -1.97 17.77
N ALA A 479 24.15 -2.40 18.10
CA ALA A 479 23.75 -3.81 18.01
C ALA A 479 22.40 -3.99 17.32
N PRO A 480 22.23 -3.53 16.07
CA PRO A 480 20.92 -3.53 15.37
C PRO A 480 20.34 -4.93 15.18
N GLY A 481 21.18 -5.95 15.04
CA GLY A 481 20.75 -7.36 14.99
C GLY A 481 20.12 -7.82 16.31
N ARG A 482 20.71 -7.41 17.45
CA ARG A 482 20.19 -7.76 18.78
C ARG A 482 18.86 -7.05 19.05
N VAL A 483 18.76 -5.77 18.71
CA VAL A 483 17.52 -5.00 18.89
C VAL A 483 16.39 -5.56 18.04
N ARG A 484 16.65 -5.90 16.78
CA ARG A 484 15.68 -6.56 15.89
C ARG A 484 15.21 -7.90 16.46
N ARG A 485 16.12 -8.70 17.01
CA ARG A 485 15.75 -9.96 17.66
C ARG A 485 14.83 -9.72 18.87
N LEU A 486 15.19 -8.75 19.74
CA LEU A 486 14.35 -8.40 20.90
C LEU A 486 12.97 -7.87 20.48
N ALA A 487 12.89 -7.06 19.42
CA ALA A 487 11.61 -6.61 18.86
C ALA A 487 10.77 -7.77 18.33
N TYR A 488 11.39 -8.71 17.61
CA TYR A 488 10.70 -9.91 17.12
C TYR A 488 10.17 -10.79 18.26
N GLU A 489 10.98 -11.04 19.29
CA GLU A 489 10.57 -11.77 20.48
C GLU A 489 9.43 -11.04 21.24
N ALA A 490 9.50 -9.71 21.31
CA ALA A 490 8.44 -8.87 21.89
C ALA A 490 7.15 -8.94 21.06
N GLN A 491 7.28 -8.92 19.72
CA GLN A 491 6.17 -9.12 18.79
C GLN A 491 5.43 -10.44 19.05
N LEU A 492 6.17 -11.53 19.18
CA LEU A 492 5.56 -12.85 19.42
C LEU A 492 4.83 -12.88 20.76
N ARG A 493 5.44 -12.33 21.83
CA ARG A 493 4.81 -12.26 23.16
C ARG A 493 3.57 -11.39 23.17
N ALA A 494 3.65 -10.17 22.63
CA ALA A 494 2.55 -9.23 22.62
C ALA A 494 1.38 -9.74 21.77
N GLY A 495 1.67 -10.28 20.59
CA GLY A 495 0.66 -10.87 19.73
C GLY A 495 -0.03 -12.08 20.35
N ALA A 496 0.72 -12.95 21.07
CA ALA A 496 0.13 -14.08 21.79
C ALA A 496 -0.73 -13.61 22.98
N ALA A 497 -0.22 -12.66 23.77
CA ALA A 497 -0.94 -12.11 24.91
C ALA A 497 -2.22 -11.38 24.48
N TRP A 498 -2.16 -10.59 23.39
CA TRP A 498 -3.34 -9.92 22.85
C TRP A 498 -4.39 -10.91 22.36
N ARG A 499 -3.98 -11.92 21.59
CA ARG A 499 -4.92 -12.98 21.16
C ARG A 499 -5.54 -13.73 22.33
N ALA A 500 -4.79 -13.98 23.41
CA ALA A 500 -5.30 -14.65 24.60
C ALA A 500 -6.37 -13.85 25.36
N THR A 501 -6.47 -12.54 25.16
CA THR A 501 -7.56 -11.73 25.72
C THR A 501 -8.91 -11.95 25.03
N GLY A 502 -8.92 -12.59 23.84
CA GLY A 502 -10.10 -12.71 22.99
C GLY A 502 -10.57 -11.37 22.39
N HIS A 503 -9.76 -10.31 22.51
CA HIS A 503 -10.05 -9.01 21.93
C HIS A 503 -9.50 -8.91 20.51
N PHE A 504 -10.13 -8.03 19.73
CA PHE A 504 -9.78 -7.80 18.34
C PHE A 504 -8.67 -6.79 18.22
N GLY A 505 -8.06 -6.80 17.04
CA GLY A 505 -7.03 -5.87 16.67
C GLY A 505 -5.67 -6.52 16.52
N THR A 506 -4.67 -5.68 16.27
CA THR A 506 -3.30 -6.12 16.05
C THR A 506 -2.35 -5.48 17.04
N VAL A 507 -1.23 -6.14 17.27
CA VAL A 507 -0.03 -5.57 17.89
C VAL A 507 1.13 -5.89 16.97
N GLN A 508 1.83 -4.87 16.51
CA GLN A 508 3.07 -4.99 15.75
C GLN A 508 4.20 -4.33 16.52
N VAL A 509 5.37 -4.96 16.53
CA VAL A 509 6.58 -4.42 17.16
C VAL A 509 7.68 -4.43 16.11
N THR A 510 8.14 -3.26 15.74
CA THR A 510 9.22 -3.09 14.77
C THR A 510 10.32 -2.23 15.33
N THR A 511 11.47 -2.26 14.71
CA THR A 511 12.56 -1.32 15.02
C THR A 511 13.18 -0.82 13.74
N ASP A 512 13.48 0.45 13.74
CA ASP A 512 14.54 0.98 12.89
C ASP A 512 15.84 1.13 13.68
N ASP A 513 16.78 1.91 13.21
CA ASP A 513 18.06 2.17 13.86
C ASP A 513 17.97 3.21 14.99
N GLN A 514 16.81 3.85 15.21
CA GLN A 514 16.63 4.91 16.20
C GLN A 514 15.48 4.65 17.17
N TRP A 515 14.46 3.95 16.71
CA TRP A 515 13.20 3.79 17.42
C TRP A 515 12.80 2.34 17.57
N LEU A 516 12.28 2.00 18.74
CA LEU A 516 11.36 0.89 18.90
C LEU A 516 9.97 1.42 18.59
N GLU A 517 9.29 0.82 17.63
CA GLU A 517 7.93 1.19 17.25
C GLU A 517 6.96 0.10 17.64
N VAL A 518 5.89 0.46 18.31
CA VAL A 518 4.77 -0.44 18.57
C VAL A 518 3.53 0.20 17.95
N SER A 519 2.91 -0.53 17.04
CA SER A 519 1.71 -0.07 16.35
C SER A 519 0.61 -1.12 16.45
N GLY A 520 -0.62 -0.68 16.34
CA GLY A 520 -1.77 -1.57 16.27
C GLY A 520 -3.07 -0.81 16.43
N HIS A 521 -4.14 -1.58 16.37
CA HIS A 521 -5.50 -1.09 16.54
C HIS A 521 -6.32 -2.01 17.43
N ALA A 522 -7.35 -1.45 18.01
CA ALA A 522 -8.32 -2.17 18.84
C ALA A 522 -9.68 -1.46 18.78
N PRO A 523 -10.79 -2.13 19.13
CA PRO A 523 -12.02 -1.41 19.44
C PRO A 523 -11.75 -0.29 20.44
N ALA A 524 -12.33 0.88 20.26
CA ALA A 524 -11.99 2.07 21.04
C ALA A 524 -12.17 1.86 22.55
N GLU A 525 -13.20 1.13 22.97
CA GLU A 525 -13.44 0.76 24.37
C GLU A 525 -12.39 -0.20 24.95
N ARG A 526 -11.56 -0.81 24.10
CA ARG A 526 -10.50 -1.76 24.47
C ARG A 526 -9.08 -1.19 24.31
N ALA A 527 -8.95 0.07 23.93
CA ALA A 527 -7.65 0.73 23.80
C ALA A 527 -6.80 0.64 25.08
N GLY A 528 -7.46 0.73 26.27
CA GLY A 528 -6.78 0.55 27.56
C GLY A 528 -6.28 -0.87 27.81
N ASP A 529 -6.98 -1.91 27.33
CA ASP A 529 -6.56 -3.31 27.41
C ASP A 529 -5.37 -3.56 26.50
N TRP A 530 -5.40 -2.99 25.30
CA TRP A 530 -4.30 -3.05 24.34
C TRP A 530 -3.03 -2.44 24.93
N LEU A 531 -3.13 -1.23 25.48
CA LEU A 531 -2.00 -0.55 26.11
C LEU A 531 -1.43 -1.35 27.27
N ARG A 532 -2.29 -1.90 28.16
CA ARG A 532 -1.83 -2.75 29.27
C ARG A 532 -1.07 -3.98 28.79
N THR A 533 -1.55 -4.62 27.72
CA THR A 533 -0.88 -5.78 27.10
C THR A 533 0.49 -5.39 26.58
N VAL A 534 0.59 -4.28 25.84
CA VAL A 534 1.87 -3.80 25.30
C VAL A 534 2.84 -3.41 26.42
N VAL A 535 2.39 -2.63 27.42
CA VAL A 535 3.22 -2.26 28.56
C VAL A 535 3.75 -3.51 29.26
N GLY A 536 2.91 -4.50 29.55
CA GLY A 536 3.31 -5.71 30.26
C GLY A 536 4.20 -6.68 29.46
N THR A 537 4.09 -6.71 28.15
CA THR A 537 4.79 -7.72 27.32
C THR A 537 5.95 -7.17 26.50
N VAL A 538 5.92 -5.89 26.15
CA VAL A 538 6.94 -5.24 25.32
C VAL A 538 7.80 -4.30 26.17
N LEU A 539 7.16 -3.35 26.85
CA LEU A 539 7.86 -2.24 27.48
C LEU A 539 8.41 -2.57 28.87
N ALA A 540 7.69 -3.42 29.66
CA ALA A 540 8.17 -3.86 30.97
C ALA A 540 9.12 -5.07 30.94
N ALA A 541 9.11 -5.87 29.85
CA ALA A 541 9.96 -7.05 29.74
C ALA A 541 11.47 -6.77 29.60
N GLY A 542 11.84 -5.49 29.39
CA GLY A 542 13.25 -5.04 29.39
C GLY A 542 13.93 -5.13 30.74
N THR A 543 13.19 -5.36 31.86
CA THR A 543 13.71 -5.42 33.24
C THR A 543 14.03 -6.82 33.74
N ALA A 544 13.57 -7.91 33.04
CA ALA A 544 13.89 -9.29 33.41
C ALA A 544 15.30 -9.65 32.91
N GLY A 545 16.26 -9.57 33.82
CA GLY A 545 17.67 -9.84 33.59
C GLY A 545 17.92 -11.21 32.99
N SER A 546 18.90 -11.28 32.14
CA SER A 546 19.52 -12.43 31.50
C SER A 546 20.08 -13.44 32.51
N GLY A 547 19.20 -14.21 33.15
CA GLY A 547 19.55 -15.28 34.07
C GLY A 547 18.88 -16.60 33.69
N GLY A 548 19.24 -17.18 32.55
CA GLY A 548 18.72 -18.46 32.12
C GLY A 548 19.56 -19.03 30.96
N SER A 549 20.61 -19.79 31.29
CA SER A 549 21.36 -20.62 30.35
C SER A 549 20.54 -21.85 29.95
N GLY A 550 19.53 -21.64 29.10
CA GLY A 550 18.80 -22.70 28.42
C GLY A 550 19.23 -22.75 26.96
N GLY A 551 19.69 -23.92 26.50
CA GLY A 551 20.17 -24.14 25.14
C GLY A 551 19.16 -23.66 24.09
N SER A 552 19.52 -22.64 23.34
CA SER A 552 18.70 -22.09 22.28
C SER A 552 18.83 -22.96 21.04
N ALA A 553 17.71 -23.50 20.58
CA ALA A 553 17.60 -23.97 19.20
C ALA A 553 17.98 -22.85 18.23
N PRO A 554 18.62 -23.12 17.09
CA PRO A 554 18.96 -22.11 16.11
C PRO A 554 17.68 -21.41 15.65
N ALA A 555 17.64 -20.08 15.77
CA ALA A 555 16.52 -19.28 15.28
C ALA A 555 16.33 -19.54 13.77
N PRO A 556 15.09 -19.69 13.29
CA PRO A 556 14.82 -19.82 11.88
C PRO A 556 15.45 -18.61 11.14
N ALA A 557 16.16 -18.87 10.05
CA ALA A 557 16.72 -17.84 9.22
C ALA A 557 15.60 -16.91 8.75
N LEU A 558 15.69 -15.64 9.08
CA LEU A 558 14.73 -14.65 8.55
C LEU A 558 14.85 -14.66 7.02
N PRO A 559 13.72 -14.71 6.27
CA PRO A 559 13.77 -14.69 4.83
C PRO A 559 14.53 -13.45 4.35
N ALA A 560 15.39 -13.66 3.32
CA ALA A 560 16.16 -12.58 2.73
C ALA A 560 15.17 -11.48 2.23
N PRO A 561 15.39 -10.23 2.59
CA PRO A 561 14.46 -9.19 2.26
C PRO A 561 14.50 -8.85 0.75
N PRO A 562 13.39 -8.43 0.11
CA PRO A 562 13.33 -8.05 -1.31
C PRO A 562 14.23 -6.85 -1.65
N ALA A 563 14.36 -6.49 -2.94
CA ALA A 563 15.25 -5.42 -3.45
C ALA A 563 15.17 -4.07 -2.70
N THR A 564 14.00 -3.72 -2.16
CA THR A 564 13.81 -2.61 -1.22
C THR A 564 14.66 -2.71 0.07
N ALA A 565 15.25 -3.88 0.33
CA ALA A 565 16.18 -4.08 1.44
C ALA A 565 17.60 -3.56 1.15
N LEU A 566 17.98 -3.51 -0.10
CA LEU A 566 19.28 -2.91 -0.46
C LEU A 566 19.32 -1.46 -0.02
N GLN A 567 18.25 -0.74 -0.29
CA GLN A 567 18.13 0.65 0.07
C GLN A 567 18.08 0.84 1.59
N ARG A 568 17.36 -0.02 2.32
CA ARG A 568 17.37 -0.01 3.80
C ARG A 568 18.73 -0.33 4.39
N THR A 569 19.47 -1.29 3.81
CA THR A 569 20.83 -1.63 4.25
C THR A 569 21.79 -0.48 3.97
N ALA A 570 21.66 0.18 2.82
CA ALA A 570 22.45 1.34 2.45
C ALA A 570 22.15 2.55 3.36
N ASP A 571 20.90 2.82 3.64
CA ASP A 571 20.49 3.87 4.58
C ASP A 571 20.95 3.56 6.01
N ALA A 572 20.87 2.31 6.45
CA ALA A 572 21.38 1.87 7.75
C ALA A 572 22.90 2.03 7.85
N ALA A 573 23.65 1.71 6.80
CA ALA A 573 25.11 1.90 6.76
C ALA A 573 25.50 3.39 6.85
N LEU A 574 24.80 4.25 6.11
CA LEU A 574 25.00 5.70 6.18
C LEU A 574 24.68 6.25 7.58
N ARG A 575 23.56 5.83 8.16
CA ARG A 575 23.16 6.22 9.50
C ARG A 575 24.13 5.73 10.57
N LEU A 576 24.61 4.47 10.48
CA LEU A 576 25.58 3.92 11.42
C LEU A 576 26.88 4.75 11.46
N ARG A 577 27.35 5.22 10.32
CA ARG A 577 28.55 6.05 10.27
C ARG A 577 28.33 7.44 10.86
N LEU A 578 27.18 8.05 10.63
CA LEU A 578 26.80 9.33 11.24
C LEU A 578 26.66 9.21 12.76
N LEU A 579 26.51 7.98 13.29
CA LEU A 579 26.32 7.68 14.70
C LEU A 579 27.58 7.13 15.40
N GLN A 580 28.65 6.82 14.69
CA GLN A 580 29.90 6.25 15.25
C GLN A 580 30.58 7.11 16.32
N ALA A 581 30.16 8.37 16.48
CA ALA A 581 30.67 9.28 17.51
C ALA A 581 30.05 9.09 18.91
N ALA A 582 28.97 8.29 19.08
CA ALA A 582 28.26 8.16 20.35
C ALA A 582 28.45 6.79 21.03
N GLY A 583 28.80 6.73 22.30
CA GLY A 583 29.07 5.49 23.08
C GLY A 583 27.89 5.03 23.94
N GLY A 584 27.74 3.72 24.22
CA GLY A 584 26.73 3.16 25.13
C GLY A 584 26.38 1.66 24.95
N ALA A 585 25.68 1.02 25.91
CA ALA A 585 25.26 -0.38 25.90
C ALA A 585 23.80 -0.55 25.42
N ALA A 586 23.47 -1.68 24.76
CA ALA A 586 22.14 -1.93 24.19
C ALA A 586 21.13 -2.37 25.27
N ALA A 587 20.09 -1.58 25.48
CA ALA A 587 18.94 -1.90 26.32
C ALA A 587 17.62 -1.56 25.55
N LEU A 588 16.49 -2.14 25.98
CA LEU A 588 15.19 -1.69 25.48
C LEU A 588 14.92 -0.28 26.01
N PRO A 589 14.23 0.58 25.21
CA PRO A 589 14.05 1.96 25.58
C PRO A 589 13.12 2.15 26.80
N GLY A 590 13.48 3.12 27.62
CA GLY A 590 12.64 3.60 28.73
C GLY A 590 11.54 4.57 28.26
N PRO A 591 10.71 5.04 29.18
CA PRO A 591 9.63 5.97 28.90
C PRO A 591 10.08 7.38 28.53
N ALA A 592 11.29 7.78 28.90
CA ALA A 592 11.81 9.12 28.66
C ALA A 592 12.04 9.39 27.16
N GLY A 593 11.47 10.46 26.64
CA GLY A 593 11.52 10.82 25.24
C GLY A 593 10.66 9.95 24.33
N ALA A 594 9.90 9.01 24.88
CA ALA A 594 8.93 8.24 24.11
C ALA A 594 7.70 9.09 23.76
N VAL A 595 7.05 8.72 22.66
CA VAL A 595 5.80 9.33 22.21
C VAL A 595 4.73 8.24 22.08
N VAL A 596 3.54 8.54 22.58
CA VAL A 596 2.35 7.70 22.42
C VAL A 596 1.26 8.53 21.73
N VAL A 597 0.75 8.02 20.62
CA VAL A 597 -0.37 8.62 19.91
C VAL A 597 -1.54 7.66 19.91
N VAL A 598 -2.72 8.17 20.19
CA VAL A 598 -3.99 7.45 20.10
C VAL A 598 -4.96 8.30 19.27
N THR A 599 -5.50 7.70 18.20
CA THR A 599 -6.61 8.29 17.45
C THR A 599 -7.85 7.41 17.62
N GLY A 600 -9.02 7.98 17.75
CA GLY A 600 -10.26 7.21 17.90
C GLY A 600 -11.45 8.07 18.30
N PRO A 601 -12.66 7.46 18.42
CA PRO A 601 -13.90 8.21 18.66
C PRO A 601 -14.04 8.74 20.11
N GLY A 602 -13.11 8.36 20.99
CA GLY A 602 -13.14 8.75 22.39
C GLY A 602 -12.86 10.24 22.65
N ASP A 603 -13.23 10.72 23.82
CA ASP A 603 -12.85 12.06 24.27
C ASP A 603 -11.32 12.13 24.47
N PRO A 604 -10.63 13.10 23.87
CA PRO A 604 -9.16 13.15 23.88
C PRO A 604 -8.57 13.29 25.29
N ASP A 605 -9.17 14.09 26.18
CA ASP A 605 -8.66 14.30 27.54
C ASP A 605 -8.84 13.03 28.39
N ALA A 606 -10.00 12.38 28.28
CA ALA A 606 -10.26 11.10 28.96
C ALA A 606 -9.29 10.00 28.46
N THR A 607 -9.01 9.96 27.14
CA THR A 607 -8.08 9.03 26.52
C THR A 607 -6.65 9.30 26.97
N ALA A 608 -6.21 10.56 27.00
CA ALA A 608 -4.88 10.94 27.47
C ALA A 608 -4.68 10.59 28.96
N ALA A 609 -5.71 10.79 29.78
CA ALA A 609 -5.69 10.37 31.19
C ALA A 609 -5.61 8.84 31.35
N LEU A 610 -6.32 8.08 30.52
CA LEU A 610 -6.24 6.59 30.48
C LEU A 610 -4.84 6.14 30.11
N VAL A 611 -4.27 6.69 29.03
CA VAL A 611 -2.91 6.37 28.55
C VAL A 611 -1.89 6.66 29.66
N THR A 612 -1.92 7.85 30.26
CA THR A 612 -1.01 8.26 31.32
C THR A 612 -1.04 7.33 32.50
N ARG A 613 -2.24 6.94 32.98
CA ARG A 613 -2.39 5.96 34.07
C ARG A 613 -1.84 4.59 33.70
N THR A 614 -2.04 4.15 32.47
CA THR A 614 -1.57 2.83 32.01
C THR A 614 -0.05 2.80 31.88
N LEU A 615 0.55 3.89 31.40
CA LEU A 615 2.01 4.00 31.26
C LEU A 615 2.74 4.16 32.59
N ALA A 616 2.05 4.42 33.71
CA ALA A 616 2.67 4.49 35.03
C ALA A 616 3.38 3.17 35.42
N GLY A 617 3.00 2.04 34.84
CA GLY A 617 3.68 0.75 34.97
C GLY A 617 4.93 0.57 34.10
N TRP A 618 5.21 1.51 33.20
CA TRP A 618 6.41 1.48 32.35
C TRP A 618 7.56 2.16 33.12
N SER A 619 8.40 1.37 33.78
CA SER A 619 9.60 1.84 34.48
C SER A 619 10.84 1.62 33.61
N ALA A 620 11.76 2.55 33.62
CA ALA A 620 13.08 2.34 33.07
C ALA A 620 13.82 1.29 33.92
N ALA A 621 14.36 0.24 33.31
CA ALA A 621 15.50 -0.46 33.89
C ALA A 621 16.68 0.52 33.80
N ASP A 622 17.18 0.97 34.90
CA ASP A 622 18.32 1.90 35.07
C ASP A 622 18.46 2.90 33.90
N ALA A 623 17.84 4.06 34.05
CA ALA A 623 17.87 5.12 33.07
C ALA A 623 19.35 5.46 32.77
N VAL A 624 19.83 5.00 31.61
CA VAL A 624 21.05 5.57 31.06
C VAL A 624 20.67 6.99 30.63
N THR A 625 20.88 7.94 31.52
CA THR A 625 20.85 9.35 31.15
C THR A 625 21.76 9.51 29.94
N PRO A 626 21.30 10.11 28.84
CA PRO A 626 22.19 10.45 27.73
C PRO A 626 23.19 11.49 28.21
N GLU A 627 24.26 11.06 28.82
CA GLU A 627 25.45 11.91 28.99
C GLU A 627 26.10 12.08 27.62
N GLY A 628 25.94 13.23 27.09
CA GLY A 628 26.46 13.70 25.84
C GLY A 628 25.34 14.10 24.88
N ALA A 629 25.25 15.39 24.60
CA ALA A 629 24.45 15.89 23.50
C ALA A 629 24.80 15.09 22.27
N ALA A 630 23.80 14.61 21.52
CA ALA A 630 24.04 14.09 20.18
C ALA A 630 24.92 15.10 19.43
N PRO A 631 25.96 14.67 18.69
CA PRO A 631 26.79 15.61 17.94
C PRO A 631 25.87 16.52 17.12
N GLY A 632 26.13 17.82 17.19
CA GLY A 632 25.31 18.79 16.47
C GLY A 632 25.28 18.44 14.98
N PRO A 633 24.20 18.77 14.27
CA PRO A 633 24.05 18.39 12.84
C PRO A 633 25.19 18.90 11.95
N GLY A 634 26.08 19.78 12.44
CA GLY A 634 27.24 20.28 11.73
C GLY A 634 28.44 19.32 11.73
N ASP A 635 28.62 18.49 12.76
CA ASP A 635 29.86 17.72 12.95
C ASP A 635 29.86 16.39 12.17
N ALA A 636 28.68 15.86 11.86
CA ALA A 636 28.54 14.60 11.14
C ALA A 636 28.72 14.71 9.61
N TYR A 637 28.66 15.91 9.03
CA TYR A 637 28.69 16.18 7.59
C TYR A 637 29.90 17.06 7.21
N GLY A 638 31.09 16.79 7.76
CA GLY A 638 32.28 17.67 7.64
C GLY A 638 32.86 17.85 6.24
N GLU A 639 32.69 16.90 5.31
CA GLU A 639 33.26 16.92 3.96
C GLU A 639 32.35 16.20 2.94
N ASP A 640 32.60 16.39 1.63
CA ASP A 640 31.93 15.69 0.51
C ASP A 640 32.32 14.20 0.45
N THR A 641 31.94 13.45 1.45
CA THR A 641 32.27 12.04 1.59
C THR A 641 31.46 11.16 0.64
N VAL A 642 32.08 10.12 0.09
CA VAL A 642 31.41 9.04 -0.65
C VAL A 642 31.55 7.74 0.14
N LEU A 643 30.42 7.17 0.55
CA LEU A 643 30.37 5.82 1.09
C LEU A 643 30.01 4.86 -0.04
N THR A 644 30.76 3.79 -0.22
CA THR A 644 30.51 2.81 -1.28
C THR A 644 30.14 1.46 -0.68
N LEU A 645 28.97 0.95 -1.03
CA LEU A 645 28.53 -0.41 -0.72
C LEU A 645 28.64 -1.27 -1.98
N HIS A 646 29.32 -2.41 -1.87
CA HIS A 646 29.43 -3.37 -2.97
C HIS A 646 28.36 -4.45 -2.87
N ARG A 647 27.62 -4.69 -3.96
CA ARG A 647 26.66 -5.79 -4.10
C ARG A 647 26.78 -6.41 -5.49
N PRO A 648 27.60 -7.46 -5.63
CA PRO A 648 27.75 -8.17 -6.91
C PRO A 648 26.40 -8.72 -7.39
N GLY A 649 26.15 -8.61 -8.70
CA GLY A 649 24.95 -9.16 -9.34
C GLY A 649 23.67 -8.33 -9.24
N ALA A 650 23.71 -7.10 -8.66
CA ALA A 650 22.58 -6.18 -8.76
C ALA A 650 22.50 -5.58 -10.17
N ALA A 651 21.30 -5.54 -10.75
CA ALA A 651 21.07 -4.99 -12.08
C ALA A 651 21.18 -3.46 -12.12
N GLU A 652 20.89 -2.79 -11.01
CA GLU A 652 20.84 -1.34 -10.89
C GLU A 652 21.90 -0.80 -9.92
N ALA A 653 22.45 0.35 -10.24
CA ALA A 653 23.29 1.13 -9.34
C ALA A 653 22.48 2.23 -8.67
N HIS A 654 22.74 2.49 -7.39
CA HIS A 654 22.05 3.47 -6.58
C HIS A 654 23.00 4.52 -6.02
N VAL A 655 22.57 5.78 -6.02
CA VAL A 655 23.27 6.89 -5.35
C VAL A 655 22.28 7.65 -4.48
N THR A 656 22.61 7.81 -3.21
CA THR A 656 21.86 8.69 -2.30
C THR A 656 22.74 9.86 -1.89
N LEU A 657 22.30 11.07 -2.18
CA LEU A 657 22.93 12.29 -1.66
C LEU A 657 22.14 12.76 -0.42
N CYS A 658 22.85 13.09 0.65
CA CYS A 658 22.26 13.57 1.89
C CYS A 658 22.79 14.95 2.25
N ALA A 659 21.89 15.84 2.65
CA ALA A 659 22.16 17.15 3.20
C ALA A 659 21.51 17.32 4.58
N PRO A 660 22.14 18.01 5.54
CA PRO A 660 21.47 18.36 6.80
C PRO A 660 20.28 19.30 6.53
N ALA A 661 19.14 18.99 7.13
CA ALA A 661 17.92 19.80 7.06
C ALA A 661 17.57 20.38 8.45
N SER A 662 16.75 21.40 8.49
CA SER A 662 16.21 21.97 9.72
C SER A 662 14.80 21.46 9.98
N MET A 663 14.50 21.17 11.25
CA MET A 663 13.12 20.94 11.72
C MET A 663 12.62 22.14 12.54
N SER A 664 13.25 23.30 12.42
CA SER A 664 12.70 24.52 12.96
C SER A 664 11.39 24.87 12.23
N THR A 665 10.31 25.04 12.96
CA THR A 665 9.00 25.41 12.40
C THR A 665 9.02 26.65 11.51
N ALA A 666 10.03 27.53 11.69
CA ALA A 666 10.21 28.73 10.89
C ALA A 666 10.80 28.46 9.48
N THR A 667 11.58 27.39 9.31
CA THR A 667 12.28 27.13 8.03
C THR A 667 11.82 25.85 7.35
N GLU A 668 11.07 25.03 8.04
CA GLU A 668 10.76 23.68 7.59
C GLU A 668 9.93 23.65 6.29
N ALA A 669 8.94 24.51 6.16
CA ALA A 669 8.15 24.60 4.94
C ALA A 669 9.03 24.95 3.72
N ALA A 670 10.00 25.87 3.92
CA ALA A 670 10.95 26.24 2.88
C ALA A 670 11.92 25.08 2.55
N ASP A 671 12.40 24.36 3.56
CA ASP A 671 13.27 23.18 3.38
C ASP A 671 12.53 22.04 2.68
N TYR A 672 11.25 21.83 3.02
CA TYR A 672 10.37 20.87 2.37
C TYR A 672 10.22 21.19 0.88
N LEU A 673 9.82 22.41 0.57
CA LEU A 673 9.62 22.89 -0.80
C LEU A 673 10.92 22.87 -1.61
N ALA A 674 12.04 23.31 -1.05
CA ALA A 674 13.33 23.29 -1.72
C ALA A 674 13.76 21.86 -2.10
N THR A 675 13.53 20.91 -1.20
CA THR A 675 13.81 19.49 -1.48
C THR A 675 12.94 18.94 -2.61
N ALA A 676 11.65 19.21 -2.58
CA ALA A 676 10.69 18.76 -3.60
C ALA A 676 10.89 19.48 -4.94
N ALA A 677 11.24 20.77 -4.94
CA ALA A 677 11.50 21.53 -6.16
C ALA A 677 12.73 21.03 -6.93
N LEU A 678 13.72 20.46 -6.23
CA LEU A 678 14.89 19.88 -6.87
C LEU A 678 14.60 18.50 -7.46
N GLY A 679 13.80 17.66 -6.81
CA GLY A 679 13.55 16.30 -7.31
C GLY A 679 12.34 15.63 -6.68
N GLY A 680 11.98 14.44 -7.15
CA GLY A 680 10.98 13.56 -6.53
C GLY A 680 9.56 13.66 -7.08
N TRP A 681 9.30 14.56 -8.00
CA TRP A 681 8.05 14.61 -8.75
C TRP A 681 8.30 15.16 -10.16
N PHE A 682 7.39 14.91 -11.09
CA PHE A 682 7.59 15.19 -12.52
C PHE A 682 7.78 16.68 -12.86
N GLY A 683 7.32 17.62 -12.03
CA GLY A 683 7.54 19.05 -12.20
C GLY A 683 8.81 19.60 -11.53
N SER A 684 9.61 18.74 -10.88
CA SER A 684 10.87 19.13 -10.26
C SER A 684 11.99 19.33 -11.29
N ARG A 685 13.01 20.12 -10.93
CA ARG A 685 14.13 20.45 -11.84
C ARG A 685 14.82 19.21 -12.39
N LEU A 686 15.10 18.20 -11.54
CA LEU A 686 15.75 16.96 -11.97
C LEU A 686 14.87 16.08 -12.86
N ALA A 687 13.56 16.14 -12.71
CA ALA A 687 12.63 15.42 -13.58
C ALA A 687 12.45 16.11 -14.94
N VAL A 688 12.41 17.44 -14.96
CA VAL A 688 12.28 18.24 -16.19
C VAL A 688 13.54 18.14 -17.06
N ASP A 689 14.72 18.07 -16.43
CA ASP A 689 16.03 17.98 -17.11
C ASP A 689 16.32 16.60 -17.76
N ARG A 690 15.38 15.68 -17.74
CA ARG A 690 15.34 14.35 -18.38
C ARG A 690 16.70 13.74 -18.71
N THR A 691 17.41 13.21 -17.72
CA THR A 691 18.55 12.31 -17.97
C THR A 691 18.01 10.92 -18.28
N PRO A 692 18.23 10.38 -19.50
CA PRO A 692 17.77 9.04 -19.83
C PRO A 692 18.28 8.00 -18.84
N GLY A 693 17.39 7.11 -18.38
CA GLY A 693 17.73 6.02 -17.45
C GLY A 693 18.03 6.44 -16.00
N LEU A 694 17.79 7.71 -15.62
CA LEU A 694 17.95 8.17 -14.24
C LEU A 694 16.58 8.42 -13.60
N THR A 695 16.22 7.62 -12.62
CA THR A 695 15.06 7.87 -11.76
C THR A 695 15.52 8.53 -10.46
N VAL A 696 14.83 9.60 -10.07
CA VAL A 696 15.19 10.39 -8.88
C VAL A 696 13.98 10.55 -7.96
N ILE A 697 14.16 10.24 -6.69
CA ILE A 697 13.23 10.63 -5.63
C ILE A 697 13.92 11.50 -4.59
N THR A 698 13.17 12.41 -4.01
CA THR A 698 13.65 13.21 -2.88
C THR A 698 12.74 13.01 -1.68
N GLY A 699 13.26 13.31 -0.52
CA GLY A 699 12.52 13.25 0.72
C GLY A 699 13.32 13.82 1.87
N ARG A 700 12.70 13.77 3.03
CA ARG A 700 13.36 14.14 4.28
C ARG A 700 13.16 13.02 5.29
N ASP A 701 14.14 12.79 6.10
CA ASP A 701 14.02 11.91 7.25
C ASP A 701 14.76 12.49 8.45
N THR A 702 14.57 11.86 9.59
CA THR A 702 15.25 12.20 10.81
C THR A 702 16.14 11.06 11.20
N ALA A 703 17.43 11.36 11.34
CA ALA A 703 18.41 10.46 11.88
C ALA A 703 18.78 10.89 13.31
N ALA A 704 19.35 9.99 14.11
CA ALA A 704 19.83 10.32 15.44
C ALA A 704 20.89 11.45 15.43
N ALA A 705 21.57 11.63 14.30
CA ALA A 705 22.49 12.75 14.07
C ALA A 705 21.79 14.04 13.62
N GLY A 706 20.44 14.08 13.59
CA GLY A 706 19.66 15.23 13.19
C GLY A 706 18.82 14.99 11.93
N HIS A 707 18.15 16.04 11.48
CA HIS A 707 17.28 16.00 10.31
C HIS A 707 18.07 16.13 9.03
N ARG A 708 17.67 15.38 8.00
CA ARG A 708 18.32 15.43 6.69
C ARG A 708 17.31 15.48 5.55
N ALA A 709 17.66 16.19 4.50
CA ALA A 709 17.09 16.01 3.18
C ALA A 709 17.94 14.99 2.40
N TYR A 710 17.30 14.15 1.62
CA TYR A 710 17.98 13.21 0.76
C TYR A 710 17.45 13.28 -0.67
N LEU A 711 18.35 12.95 -1.61
CA LEU A 711 18.06 12.75 -3.01
C LEU A 711 18.61 11.38 -3.38
N ARG A 712 17.73 10.48 -3.81
CA ARG A 712 18.07 9.13 -4.27
C ARG A 712 17.91 9.04 -5.76
N ALA A 713 18.95 8.56 -6.42
CA ALA A 713 18.96 8.30 -7.84
C ALA A 713 19.34 6.85 -8.08
N TRP A 714 18.66 6.20 -9.01
CA TRP A 714 19.05 4.87 -9.50
C TRP A 714 19.05 4.86 -11.03
N TYR A 715 19.92 4.03 -11.58
CA TYR A 715 20.14 3.90 -13.01
C TYR A 715 20.59 2.49 -13.35
N GLU A 716 20.27 2.04 -14.54
CA GLU A 716 20.68 0.74 -15.05
C GLU A 716 22.19 0.71 -15.36
N GLY A 717 22.82 -0.44 -15.10
CA GLY A 717 24.20 -0.71 -15.42
C GLY A 717 25.20 -0.48 -14.26
N PRO A 718 26.52 -0.65 -14.53
CA PRO A 718 27.53 -0.61 -13.50
C PRO A 718 27.74 0.79 -12.94
N HIS A 719 27.98 0.85 -11.63
CA HIS A 719 28.29 2.11 -10.96
C HIS A 719 29.57 2.74 -11.51
N ARG A 720 29.49 4.04 -11.84
CA ARG A 720 30.64 4.86 -12.24
C ARG A 720 30.89 5.92 -11.15
N PRO A 721 32.11 6.00 -10.55
CA PRO A 721 32.44 7.06 -9.58
C PRO A 721 32.19 8.48 -10.09
N GLN A 722 32.31 8.67 -11.40
CA GLN A 722 32.02 9.93 -12.08
C GLN A 722 30.55 10.33 -11.95
N THR A 723 29.64 9.39 -11.97
CA THR A 723 28.19 9.66 -11.83
C THR A 723 27.84 10.36 -10.51
N VAL A 724 28.48 9.96 -9.39
CA VAL A 724 28.28 10.65 -8.10
C VAL A 724 28.74 12.10 -8.15
N ARG A 725 29.89 12.36 -8.78
CA ARG A 725 30.45 13.69 -8.91
C ARG A 725 29.55 14.57 -9.79
N GLU A 726 29.19 14.07 -10.95
CA GLU A 726 28.31 14.75 -11.90
C GLU A 726 26.93 15.06 -11.26
N LEU A 727 26.33 14.10 -10.53
CA LEU A 727 25.07 14.31 -9.84
C LEU A 727 25.18 15.38 -8.75
N ARG A 728 26.26 15.38 -7.95
CA ARG A 728 26.52 16.42 -6.95
C ARG A 728 26.65 17.81 -7.58
N GLU A 729 27.46 17.92 -8.62
CA GLU A 729 27.69 19.21 -9.34
C GLU A 729 26.39 19.71 -9.93
N ARG A 730 25.59 18.84 -10.53
CA ARG A 730 24.30 19.15 -11.11
C ARG A 730 23.29 19.63 -10.05
N VAL A 731 23.16 18.91 -8.94
CA VAL A 731 22.28 19.30 -7.82
C VAL A 731 22.72 20.65 -7.24
N ARG A 732 24.02 20.87 -7.07
CA ARG A 732 24.57 22.15 -6.62
C ARG A 732 24.31 23.30 -7.60
N GLY A 733 24.45 23.04 -8.89
CA GLY A 733 24.14 24.01 -9.94
C GLY A 733 22.66 24.42 -9.85
N MET A 734 21.77 23.46 -9.90
CA MET A 734 20.32 23.69 -9.81
C MET A 734 19.90 24.38 -8.50
N ALA A 735 20.54 24.05 -7.38
CA ALA A 735 20.25 24.68 -6.09
C ALA A 735 20.69 26.14 -6.00
N ARG A 736 21.72 26.56 -6.77
CA ARG A 736 22.19 27.96 -6.83
C ARG A 736 21.31 28.85 -7.69
N GLU A 737 20.61 28.27 -8.66
CA GLU A 737 19.68 29.03 -9.49
C GLU A 737 18.42 29.37 -8.69
N PRO A 738 18.02 30.65 -8.57
CA PRO A 738 16.78 31.01 -7.90
C PRO A 738 15.59 30.31 -8.57
N PHE A 739 14.64 29.84 -7.75
CA PHE A 739 13.39 29.32 -8.29
C PHE A 739 12.55 30.44 -8.91
N THR A 740 11.90 30.14 -10.01
CA THR A 740 10.88 31.01 -10.58
C THR A 740 9.59 30.97 -9.74
N ALA A 741 8.75 31.98 -9.88
CA ALA A 741 7.44 31.98 -9.22
C ALA A 741 6.60 30.76 -9.65
N ALA A 742 6.64 30.39 -10.94
CA ALA A 742 5.90 29.24 -11.47
C ALA A 742 6.37 27.90 -10.88
N GLU A 743 7.70 27.68 -10.78
CA GLU A 743 8.25 26.48 -10.12
C GLU A 743 7.85 26.39 -8.66
N ALA A 744 7.95 27.50 -7.92
CA ALA A 744 7.61 27.54 -6.51
C ALA A 744 6.11 27.33 -6.29
N ASP A 745 5.25 27.96 -7.10
CA ASP A 745 3.80 27.80 -6.99
C ASP A 745 3.35 26.37 -7.30
N ALA A 746 3.89 25.76 -8.36
CA ALA A 746 3.63 24.37 -8.69
C ALA A 746 4.07 23.42 -7.55
N THR A 747 5.27 23.64 -7.00
CA THR A 747 5.79 22.84 -5.89
C THR A 747 4.97 23.03 -4.61
N ARG A 748 4.51 24.23 -4.31
CA ARG A 748 3.62 24.50 -3.15
C ARG A 748 2.32 23.73 -3.24
N VAL A 749 1.67 23.78 -4.41
CA VAL A 749 0.40 23.08 -4.63
C VAL A 749 0.58 21.58 -4.53
N PHE A 750 1.60 21.02 -5.19
CA PHE A 750 1.92 19.60 -5.10
C PHE A 750 2.19 19.15 -3.65
N CYS A 751 3.11 19.82 -2.94
CA CYS A 751 3.49 19.41 -1.59
C CYS A 751 2.34 19.56 -0.59
N ALA A 752 1.54 20.62 -0.69
CA ALA A 752 0.37 20.79 0.15
C ALA A 752 -0.66 19.68 -0.08
N GLY A 753 -0.90 19.29 -1.34
CA GLY A 753 -1.78 18.18 -1.69
C GLY A 753 -1.28 16.83 -1.18
N GLN A 754 0.02 16.57 -1.28
CA GLN A 754 0.63 15.35 -0.74
C GLN A 754 0.46 15.23 0.78
N VAL A 755 0.63 16.31 1.52
CA VAL A 755 0.40 16.29 2.97
C VAL A 755 -1.07 15.97 3.29
N LEU A 756 -2.01 16.40 2.47
CA LEU A 756 -3.43 16.10 2.68
C LEU A 756 -3.76 14.61 2.57
N SER A 757 -2.98 13.81 1.83
CA SER A 757 -3.21 12.35 1.72
C SER A 757 -3.06 11.60 3.04
N VAL A 758 -2.33 12.17 4.01
CA VAL A 758 -2.20 11.60 5.35
C VAL A 758 -3.54 11.48 6.08
N PHE A 759 -4.52 12.30 5.71
CA PHE A 759 -5.85 12.31 6.31
C PHE A 759 -6.82 11.31 5.69
N ASP A 760 -6.40 10.54 4.70
CA ASP A 760 -7.28 9.59 3.98
C ASP A 760 -7.66 8.40 4.88
N THR A 761 -6.75 7.93 5.75
CA THR A 761 -7.05 6.89 6.74
C THR A 761 -6.71 7.32 8.16
N GLN A 762 -7.38 6.73 9.14
CA GLN A 762 -7.05 6.92 10.56
C GLN A 762 -5.66 6.35 10.89
N GLU A 763 -5.26 5.27 10.22
CA GLU A 763 -3.96 4.64 10.37
C GLU A 763 -2.81 5.56 9.93
N THR A 764 -2.86 6.10 8.71
CA THR A 764 -1.83 7.01 8.19
C THR A 764 -1.74 8.31 8.99
N LEU A 765 -2.90 8.79 9.47
CA LEU A 765 -2.94 9.94 10.36
C LEU A 765 -2.23 9.64 11.70
N ALA A 766 -2.51 8.50 12.34
CA ALA A 766 -1.86 8.10 13.58
C ALA A 766 -0.34 7.92 13.42
N ASP A 767 0.11 7.31 12.32
CA ASP A 767 1.52 7.14 11.98
C ASP A 767 2.24 8.48 11.84
N MET A 768 1.68 9.40 11.07
CA MET A 768 2.29 10.70 10.82
C MET A 768 2.28 11.59 12.07
N LEU A 769 1.21 11.54 12.86
CA LEU A 769 1.15 12.26 14.15
C LEU A 769 2.22 11.72 15.13
N CYS A 770 2.40 10.40 15.18
CA CYS A 770 3.43 9.80 16.02
C CYS A 770 4.84 10.18 15.54
N GLN A 771 5.06 10.16 14.23
CA GLN A 771 6.33 10.55 13.64
C GLN A 771 6.65 12.02 13.91
N THR A 772 5.72 12.94 13.65
CA THR A 772 5.93 14.37 13.85
C THR A 772 6.11 14.73 15.32
N ALA A 773 5.33 14.10 16.21
CA ALA A 773 5.48 14.29 17.66
C ALA A 773 6.83 13.75 18.16
N ALA A 774 7.32 12.62 17.66
CA ALA A 774 8.65 12.09 17.99
C ALA A 774 9.79 13.03 17.56
N TYR A 775 9.55 13.85 16.55
CA TYR A 775 10.48 14.88 16.06
C TYR A 775 10.32 16.25 16.75
N GLY A 776 9.48 16.33 17.77
CA GLY A 776 9.33 17.52 18.59
C GLY A 776 8.29 18.53 18.10
N HIS A 777 7.52 18.22 17.05
CA HIS A 777 6.43 19.08 16.62
C HIS A 777 5.25 19.04 17.60
N ASP A 778 4.51 20.13 17.68
CA ASP A 778 3.25 20.15 18.43
C ASP A 778 2.15 19.38 17.68
N ALA A 779 1.13 19.00 18.43
CA ALA A 779 0.02 18.19 17.95
C ALA A 779 -0.72 18.80 16.74
N THR A 780 -0.72 20.10 16.57
CA THR A 780 -1.43 20.80 15.48
C THR A 780 -0.56 21.05 14.25
N TRP A 781 0.74 20.74 14.32
CA TRP A 781 1.69 21.06 13.26
C TRP A 781 1.29 20.45 11.92
N LEU A 782 0.90 19.18 11.90
CA LEU A 782 0.48 18.47 10.67
C LEU A 782 -0.71 19.16 9.99
N MET A 783 -1.64 19.72 10.78
CA MET A 783 -2.81 20.44 10.27
C MET A 783 -2.45 21.79 9.67
N ARG A 784 -1.40 22.45 10.19
CA ARG A 784 -0.92 23.76 9.72
C ARG A 784 0.05 23.66 8.56
N LEU A 785 0.69 22.50 8.37
CA LEU A 785 1.72 22.31 7.35
C LEU A 785 1.24 22.60 5.92
N PRO A 786 0.06 22.14 5.46
CA PRO A 786 -0.43 22.45 4.12
C PRO A 786 -0.52 23.97 3.85
N ARG A 787 -0.95 24.72 4.84
CA ARG A 787 -1.00 26.18 4.77
C ARG A 787 0.40 26.80 4.75
N ALA A 788 1.28 26.38 5.65
CA ALA A 788 2.66 26.86 5.71
C ALA A 788 3.42 26.60 4.39
N LEU A 789 3.16 25.47 3.73
CA LEU A 789 3.72 25.16 2.41
C LEU A 789 3.21 26.11 1.33
N ARG A 790 1.91 26.45 1.33
CA ARG A 790 1.33 27.39 0.36
C ARG A 790 1.81 28.83 0.56
N GLU A 791 2.04 29.24 1.79
CA GLU A 791 2.40 30.61 2.16
C GLU A 791 3.91 30.85 2.21
N ALA A 792 4.76 29.82 2.09
CA ALA A 792 6.22 29.96 2.20
C ALA A 792 6.77 30.92 1.12
N PRO A 793 7.53 31.97 1.51
CA PRO A 793 8.05 32.95 0.56
C PRO A 793 9.04 32.34 -0.43
N LEU A 794 8.97 32.71 -1.72
CA LEU A 794 9.87 32.24 -2.77
C LEU A 794 11.34 32.43 -2.42
N ALA A 795 11.69 33.57 -1.83
CA ALA A 795 13.05 33.87 -1.41
C ALA A 795 13.56 32.90 -0.35
N ASP A 796 12.67 32.40 0.54
CA ASP A 796 13.04 31.45 1.59
C ASP A 796 13.27 30.06 1.00
N VAL A 797 12.46 29.63 0.03
CA VAL A 797 12.63 28.37 -0.70
C VAL A 797 13.97 28.35 -1.45
N SER A 798 14.30 29.43 -2.17
CA SER A 798 15.59 29.55 -2.87
C SER A 798 16.76 29.56 -1.90
N ARG A 799 16.66 30.31 -0.77
CA ARG A 799 17.70 30.28 0.28
C ARG A 799 17.88 28.90 0.91
N ALA A 800 16.77 28.18 1.13
CA ALA A 800 16.81 26.83 1.67
C ALA A 800 17.56 25.86 0.73
N ALA A 801 17.29 25.92 -0.57
CA ALA A 801 17.99 25.10 -1.57
C ALA A 801 19.51 25.35 -1.55
N VAL A 802 19.92 26.64 -1.59
CA VAL A 802 21.34 27.03 -1.52
C VAL A 802 21.97 26.52 -0.23
N ARG A 803 21.35 26.78 0.92
CA ARG A 803 21.86 26.38 2.21
C ARG A 803 22.03 24.85 2.34
N MET A 804 21.05 24.07 1.88
CA MET A 804 21.06 22.60 2.04
C MET A 804 21.94 21.92 1.01
N PHE A 805 21.85 22.31 -0.26
CA PHE A 805 22.41 21.52 -1.37
C PHE A 805 23.61 22.18 -2.06
N ALA A 806 23.84 23.49 -1.89
CA ALA A 806 24.93 24.19 -2.56
C ALA A 806 26.08 24.59 -1.64
N GLU A 807 25.79 25.01 -0.42
CA GLU A 807 26.80 25.53 0.54
C GLU A 807 27.28 24.48 1.52
N ARG A 808 26.50 23.42 1.74
CA ARG A 808 26.88 22.36 2.69
C ARG A 808 27.42 21.12 2.00
N PRO A 809 28.25 20.33 2.67
CA PRO A 809 28.69 19.05 2.15
C PRO A 809 27.51 18.11 1.85
N LEU A 810 27.60 17.39 0.72
CA LEU A 810 26.65 16.37 0.34
C LEU A 810 27.28 14.99 0.50
N THR A 811 26.99 14.31 1.59
CA THR A 811 27.41 12.92 1.78
C THR A 811 26.70 12.04 0.78
N ALA A 812 27.47 11.26 0.01
CA ALA A 812 26.92 10.32 -0.95
C ALA A 812 27.07 8.87 -0.46
N LEU A 813 26.04 8.07 -0.68
CA LEU A 813 26.10 6.62 -0.61
C LEU A 813 25.93 6.06 -2.01
N ALA A 814 26.90 5.29 -2.49
CA ALA A 814 26.87 4.63 -3.77
C ALA A 814 26.80 3.11 -3.59
N VAL A 815 25.88 2.46 -4.28
CA VAL A 815 25.80 0.99 -4.35
C VAL A 815 26.40 0.56 -5.69
N ARG A 816 27.43 -0.28 -5.63
CA ARG A 816 28.15 -0.79 -6.81
C ARG A 816 27.78 -2.24 -7.09
N THR A 817 27.70 -2.58 -8.36
CA THR A 817 27.32 -3.91 -8.86
C THR A 817 28.50 -4.75 -9.33
N ASP A 818 29.69 -4.14 -9.49
CA ASP A 818 30.90 -4.80 -9.97
C ASP A 818 31.50 -5.72 -8.89
N ALA A 819 32.10 -6.84 -9.34
CA ALA A 819 32.70 -7.83 -8.47
C ALA A 819 34.09 -7.34 -7.99
N VAL A 820 34.14 -6.74 -6.82
CA VAL A 820 35.39 -6.55 -6.05
C VAL A 820 35.08 -6.87 -4.60
N ASP A 821 35.83 -7.79 -4.02
CA ASP A 821 35.75 -8.33 -2.63
C ASP A 821 34.42 -8.10 -1.87
N ALA A 822 33.64 -9.18 -1.76
CA ALA A 822 32.35 -9.18 -1.12
C ALA A 822 32.43 -8.70 0.34
N GLY A 823 31.69 -7.62 0.66
CA GLY A 823 31.34 -7.27 2.04
C GLY A 823 32.03 -6.05 2.66
N ALA A 824 32.84 -5.29 1.95
CA ALA A 824 33.47 -4.09 2.51
C ALA A 824 32.73 -2.78 2.16
N VAL A 825 32.33 -2.01 3.16
CA VAL A 825 32.01 -0.59 2.98
C VAL A 825 33.34 0.17 2.94
N ARG A 826 33.67 0.76 1.81
CA ARG A 826 34.88 1.58 1.64
C ARG A 826 34.53 3.06 1.63
N THR A 827 35.42 3.84 2.19
CA THR A 827 35.39 5.30 2.15
C THR A 827 36.58 5.78 1.38
N ASP A 828 36.39 6.48 0.29
CA ASP A 828 37.47 7.15 -0.41
C ASP A 828 37.91 8.36 0.45
N GLY A 829 38.92 8.14 1.29
CA GLY A 829 39.53 9.22 2.04
C GLY A 829 40.08 8.92 3.43
N VAL A 830 39.60 7.93 4.19
CA VAL A 830 40.16 7.57 5.51
C VAL A 830 39.88 6.10 5.84
N GLY A 831 40.95 5.35 6.14
CA GLY A 831 40.89 3.93 6.47
C GLY A 831 40.30 3.68 7.87
N THR A 832 39.34 2.82 7.96
CA THR A 832 39.04 2.04 9.16
C THR A 832 38.33 0.75 8.76
N ASP A 833 39.04 -0.37 8.88
CA ASP A 833 38.55 -1.73 8.56
C ASP A 833 37.53 -2.30 9.58
N GLU A 834 37.17 -1.58 10.62
CA GLU A 834 36.38 -2.10 11.73
C GLU A 834 34.85 -1.99 11.53
N ALA A 835 34.39 -1.03 10.74
CA ALA A 835 32.97 -0.78 10.52
C ALA A 835 32.27 -1.80 9.61
N ALA A 836 33.07 -2.58 8.85
CA ALA A 836 32.53 -3.54 7.88
C ALA A 836 32.09 -4.90 8.48
N ARG A 837 32.53 -5.20 9.70
CA ARG A 837 32.32 -6.54 10.29
C ARG A 837 30.94 -6.79 10.90
N ASP A 838 30.19 -5.74 11.21
CA ASP A 838 28.91 -5.83 11.93
C ASP A 838 27.66 -5.55 11.07
N LEU A 839 27.78 -5.43 9.75
CA LEU A 839 26.64 -5.23 8.87
C LEU A 839 25.98 -6.59 8.55
N PRO A 840 24.67 -6.74 8.80
CA PRO A 840 23.95 -7.98 8.50
C PRO A 840 23.77 -8.13 6.99
N GLY A 841 24.53 -9.01 6.37
CA GLY A 841 24.44 -9.29 4.94
C GLY A 841 25.75 -9.83 4.31
N GLY A 842 26.83 -9.85 5.05
CA GLY A 842 28.15 -10.22 4.53
C GLY A 842 28.51 -11.72 4.66
N ARG A 843 27.59 -12.65 4.39
CA ARG A 843 27.92 -14.03 4.02
C ARG A 843 26.90 -14.55 3.03
N ALA A 844 27.33 -14.63 1.77
CA ALA A 844 26.71 -15.49 0.80
C ALA A 844 27.16 -16.94 1.09
N ALA A 845 26.22 -17.85 1.13
CA ALA A 845 26.38 -19.24 0.76
C ALA A 845 25.21 -19.58 -0.15
#